data_908537bc20cf0f28d0ba4b3d2966acbc
#
_entry.id   908537bc20cf0f28d0ba4b3d2966acbc
#
_cell.length_a   1.000
_cell.length_b   1.000
_cell.length_c   1.000
_cell.angle_alpha   90.00
_cell.angle_beta   90.00
_cell.angle_gamma   90.00
#
_symmetry.space_group_name_H-M   'P 1'
#
loop_
_entity.id
_entity.type
_entity.pdbx_description
1 polymer ?
#
loop_
_entity_poly.entity_id
_entity_poly.type
_entity_poly.pdbx_seq_one_letter_code
_entity_poly.pdbx_strand_id
1 'polypeptide(L)'
;MKNIFKSTFLMICLLLLLACEAKDNDKKVTDSISGIYPHLAYYNNEAECGTGAVVPWADRLWVITYGPHLPNGSSDKLYEITPDMKQIVREESIGGTPANRMIHKESNQLFIGPYAINSEGAVRAIPYSSMQGRHTGNARHLTDPANIIYYGSMEEGFYEVDVHSLEVKMLYQDGNKDGRRHEDTDVNPTNALLPGVHGKGLYSGQGIMYYTNNGEGTEEALRKFDVEAGVLAEWDGKDWNVARRNQFVEVTGPGGIYGNKNPETDPIWATGWDYKSVLLGVRDAKKGWSFFRLPKASHSYDGGHGWNTEWPRIRDIGTEASPDYLMTMHGLFWSFPGTFTVDNVTGIRPRSAYLKVIGDYSRWNDQLVFGCDDSAQKEFLNIRKAKGGIEGPGQSNSNLWFTSLTKPDELGPATAEGAVWAKEEVKAGETSEPFLFSGWAKRSCWVSNSGKNDVTYLFEVDAAGNNQWTKLKEVKIEAGKAAIIPFTSSERGEWIRVTVDKPTYTTVSFNYATPDNRTTGADNMFAGLTKVGKSNSMGGLLYGLGKNRRALGLLANTTTAGSVVETGYYEMGDKLELIRKDDTETSDFIRTKFAIPQQVVTIDNSSVLIVDDDGRRWRLPLGNEAFKPLTDQALLRICREVATERDLFNCMGTFYELPAENADGYAKIRPISSHNLRINDYASYRGMLIMTGITPEEGKDNPHIIISNDKKAAIWAGVIDDLWKLGKPIGHGGPWKDTEVKSGEPSDPYLIGFYDKRELTLSHNSQKDIIFTVEVDPTGNGDWMEYTTFTVKPDESLKHQFSGDFEARWIRFKTNADTKATSFLIFS
;
A
#
# COMPACT_ATOMS: atom_id res chain seq x y z
N MET A 1 -32.23 -68.82 -15.09
CA MET A 1 -31.31 -67.84 -15.80
C MET A 1 -31.59 -66.40 -15.50
N LYS A 2 -32.76 -65.91 -15.10
CA LYS A 2 -32.99 -64.48 -14.81
C LYS A 2 -32.46 -63.96 -13.48
N ASN A 3 -32.15 -64.81 -12.51
CA ASN A 3 -31.65 -64.35 -11.19
C ASN A 3 -30.13 -64.32 -11.08
N ILE A 4 -29.39 -64.94 -11.98
CA ILE A 4 -27.90 -64.91 -11.99
C ILE A 4 -27.42 -63.61 -12.64
N PHE A 5 -28.13 -63.06 -13.63
CA PHE A 5 -27.75 -61.78 -14.27
C PHE A 5 -27.97 -60.57 -13.38
N LYS A 6 -28.97 -60.59 -12.48
CA LYS A 6 -29.16 -59.44 -11.54
C LYS A 6 -28.10 -59.38 -10.45
N SER A 7 -27.61 -60.51 -9.98
CA SER A 7 -26.60 -60.60 -8.92
C SER A 7 -25.23 -60.19 -9.45
N THR A 8 -24.90 -60.54 -10.69
CA THR A 8 -23.62 -60.21 -11.33
C THR A 8 -23.58 -58.72 -11.71
N PHE A 9 -24.68 -58.11 -12.15
CA PHE A 9 -24.75 -56.67 -12.46
C PHE A 9 -24.69 -55.82 -11.19
N LEU A 10 -25.31 -56.25 -10.07
CA LEU A 10 -25.22 -55.58 -8.79
C LEU A 10 -23.81 -55.65 -8.20
N MET A 11 -23.11 -56.77 -8.39
CA MET A 11 -21.73 -56.94 -7.92
C MET A 11 -20.71 -56.15 -8.77
N ILE A 12 -20.95 -55.97 -10.07
CA ILE A 12 -20.13 -55.12 -10.94
C ILE A 12 -20.39 -53.63 -10.66
N CYS A 13 -21.64 -53.23 -10.38
CA CYS A 13 -21.90 -51.84 -9.95
C CYS A 13 -21.35 -51.56 -8.55
N LEU A 14 -21.33 -52.50 -7.61
CA LEU A 14 -20.71 -52.32 -6.30
C LEU A 14 -19.17 -52.26 -6.39
N LEU A 15 -18.56 -53.06 -7.30
CA LEU A 15 -17.13 -53.00 -7.58
C LEU A 15 -16.71 -51.72 -8.34
N LEU A 16 -17.58 -51.15 -9.17
CA LEU A 16 -17.36 -49.87 -9.81
C LEU A 16 -17.55 -48.66 -8.84
N LEU A 17 -18.44 -48.78 -7.85
CA LEU A 17 -18.58 -47.79 -6.78
C LEU A 17 -17.42 -47.85 -5.77
N LEU A 18 -16.87 -49.03 -5.49
CA LEU A 18 -15.65 -49.17 -4.67
C LEU A 18 -14.37 -48.81 -5.42
N ALA A 19 -14.34 -48.86 -6.75
CA ALA A 19 -13.23 -48.37 -7.54
C ALA A 19 -13.24 -46.84 -7.77
N CYS A 20 -14.40 -46.18 -7.54
CA CYS A 20 -14.46 -44.67 -7.52
C CYS A 20 -14.12 -44.06 -6.16
N GLU A 21 -14.20 -44.84 -5.05
CA GLU A 21 -13.77 -44.34 -3.72
C GLU A 21 -12.28 -44.55 -3.41
N ALA A 22 -11.52 -45.22 -4.29
CA ALA A 22 -10.10 -45.51 -4.08
C ALA A 22 -9.15 -44.64 -4.93
N LYS A 23 -9.59 -43.47 -5.39
CA LYS A 23 -8.74 -42.52 -6.17
C LYS A 23 -8.74 -41.10 -5.67
N ASP A 24 -9.10 -40.84 -4.43
CA ASP A 24 -9.12 -39.50 -3.86
C ASP A 24 -8.38 -39.39 -2.52
N ASN A 25 -7.27 -40.09 -2.37
CA ASN A 25 -6.49 -40.03 -1.13
C ASN A 25 -5.01 -39.64 -1.35
N ASP A 26 -4.69 -38.75 -2.31
CA ASP A 26 -3.36 -38.14 -2.40
C ASP A 26 -3.36 -36.69 -2.95
N LYS A 27 -4.44 -35.97 -2.83
CA LYS A 27 -4.39 -34.52 -2.85
C LYS A 27 -4.42 -34.02 -1.41
N LYS A 28 -3.30 -34.02 -0.72
CA LYS A 28 -3.05 -33.02 0.30
C LYS A 28 -3.04 -31.67 -0.44
N VAL A 29 -4.20 -31.01 -0.46
CA VAL A 29 -4.25 -29.59 -0.68
C VAL A 29 -3.35 -29.02 0.41
N THR A 30 -2.26 -28.42 0.03
CA THR A 30 -1.39 -27.68 0.95
C THR A 30 -2.27 -26.62 1.61
N ASP A 31 -2.42 -26.69 2.93
CA ASP A 31 -3.30 -25.81 3.67
C ASP A 31 -2.85 -24.37 3.48
N SER A 32 -3.74 -23.51 3.00
CA SER A 32 -3.49 -22.07 2.90
C SER A 32 -4.04 -21.34 4.12
N ILE A 33 -3.38 -20.27 4.52
CA ILE A 33 -3.84 -19.34 5.55
C ILE A 33 -4.28 -18.04 4.87
N SER A 34 -5.55 -17.70 4.92
CA SER A 34 -6.10 -16.50 4.27
C SER A 34 -5.70 -16.33 2.79
N GLY A 35 -5.49 -17.44 2.08
CA GLY A 35 -5.05 -17.45 0.67
C GLY A 35 -3.53 -17.38 0.47
N ILE A 36 -2.75 -17.42 1.53
CA ILE A 36 -1.30 -17.58 1.46
C ILE A 36 -0.93 -19.06 1.54
N TYR A 37 -0.10 -19.51 0.61
CA TYR A 37 0.50 -20.85 0.60
C TYR A 37 1.95 -20.73 1.06
N PRO A 38 2.30 -21.06 2.30
CA PRO A 38 3.61 -20.78 2.88
C PRO A 38 4.79 -21.40 2.13
N HIS A 39 4.57 -22.53 1.44
CA HIS A 39 5.60 -23.19 0.65
C HIS A 39 5.96 -22.44 -0.66
N LEU A 40 5.11 -21.48 -1.09
CA LEU A 40 5.36 -20.65 -2.27
C LEU A 40 6.13 -19.36 -1.94
N ALA A 41 6.61 -19.19 -0.71
CA ALA A 41 7.38 -18.00 -0.33
C ALA A 41 8.70 -17.91 -1.10
N TYR A 42 9.05 -16.70 -1.49
CA TYR A 42 10.35 -16.37 -2.10
C TYR A 42 11.27 -15.79 -1.06
N TYR A 43 12.55 -15.95 -1.24
CA TYR A 43 13.56 -15.43 -0.33
C TYR A 43 14.73 -14.88 -1.10
N ASN A 44 15.23 -13.74 -0.63
CA ASN A 44 16.52 -13.23 -1.08
C ASN A 44 17.39 -12.81 0.11
N ASN A 45 18.68 -12.64 -0.15
CA ASN A 45 19.69 -12.21 0.82
C ASN A 45 20.10 -10.75 0.58
N GLU A 46 19.41 -10.06 -0.29
CA GLU A 46 19.58 -8.67 -0.62
C GLU A 46 18.80 -7.80 0.36
N ALA A 47 19.05 -6.49 0.35
CA ALA A 47 18.49 -5.58 1.35
C ALA A 47 16.97 -5.41 1.23
N GLU A 48 16.46 -5.45 0.02
CA GLU A 48 15.04 -5.31 -0.30
C GLU A 48 14.46 -6.62 -0.82
N CYS A 49 13.15 -6.73 -0.83
CA CYS A 49 12.43 -7.79 -1.50
C CYS A 49 11.33 -7.20 -2.38
N GLY A 50 10.80 -8.01 -3.28
CA GLY A 50 9.66 -7.63 -4.07
C GLY A 50 9.26 -8.68 -5.09
N THR A 51 8.02 -8.58 -5.53
CA THR A 51 7.51 -9.33 -6.67
C THR A 51 7.54 -8.43 -7.91
N GLY A 52 8.42 -8.74 -8.84
CA GLY A 52 8.58 -7.96 -10.06
C GLY A 52 7.44 -8.15 -11.04
N ALA A 53 7.03 -9.39 -11.29
CA ALA A 53 5.93 -9.71 -12.19
C ALA A 53 5.27 -11.06 -11.86
N VAL A 54 3.97 -11.15 -12.18
CA VAL A 54 3.15 -12.36 -12.04
C VAL A 54 2.37 -12.57 -13.34
N VAL A 55 2.71 -13.61 -14.11
CA VAL A 55 2.17 -13.79 -15.47
C VAL A 55 1.74 -15.23 -15.74
N PRO A 56 0.48 -15.48 -16.07
CA PRO A 56 0.04 -16.77 -16.62
C PRO A 56 0.58 -16.96 -18.04
N TRP A 57 1.28 -18.06 -18.27
CA TRP A 57 1.79 -18.44 -19.58
C TRP A 57 2.09 -19.94 -19.64
N ALA A 58 1.81 -20.60 -20.77
CA ALA A 58 2.11 -22.01 -21.00
C ALA A 58 1.55 -22.94 -19.89
N ASP A 59 0.28 -22.72 -19.50
CA ASP A 59 -0.43 -23.42 -18.39
C ASP A 59 0.24 -23.33 -17.01
N ARG A 60 1.06 -22.33 -16.78
CA ARG A 60 1.77 -22.08 -15.53
C ARG A 60 1.63 -20.63 -15.11
N LEU A 61 1.94 -20.35 -13.85
CA LEU A 61 2.13 -19.00 -13.35
C LEU A 61 3.63 -18.74 -13.23
N TRP A 62 4.11 -17.78 -13.98
CA TRP A 62 5.49 -17.33 -13.95
C TRP A 62 5.63 -16.14 -13.02
N VAL A 63 6.64 -16.20 -12.17
CA VAL A 63 6.90 -15.14 -11.17
C VAL A 63 8.38 -14.81 -11.19
N ILE A 64 8.68 -13.53 -11.19
CA ILE A 64 10.04 -13.02 -10.98
C ILE A 64 10.06 -12.15 -9.74
N THR A 65 11.03 -12.37 -8.87
CA THR A 65 11.31 -11.51 -7.73
C THR A 65 12.48 -10.59 -8.06
N TYR A 66 12.70 -9.54 -7.29
CA TYR A 66 13.78 -8.63 -7.55
C TYR A 66 14.63 -8.32 -6.32
N GLY A 67 15.95 -8.32 -6.54
CA GLY A 67 16.92 -7.72 -5.65
C GLY A 67 17.38 -6.40 -6.27
N PRO A 68 17.01 -5.25 -5.71
CA PRO A 68 17.12 -3.95 -6.40
C PRO A 68 18.53 -3.60 -6.82
N HIS A 69 19.54 -4.11 -6.14
CA HIS A 69 20.92 -3.74 -6.39
C HIS A 69 21.77 -4.86 -7.00
N LEU A 70 21.20 -6.03 -7.27
CA LEU A 70 21.94 -7.17 -7.77
C LEU A 70 21.09 -8.03 -8.73
N PRO A 71 20.80 -7.53 -9.95
CA PRO A 71 19.96 -8.26 -10.91
C PRO A 71 20.65 -9.51 -11.48
N ASN A 72 21.98 -9.61 -11.39
CA ASN A 72 22.72 -10.77 -11.79
C ASN A 72 23.46 -11.40 -10.61
N GLY A 73 23.23 -12.67 -10.38
CA GLY A 73 23.82 -13.41 -9.26
C GLY A 73 23.10 -13.19 -7.93
N SER A 74 21.98 -12.45 -7.89
CA SER A 74 21.15 -12.36 -6.70
C SER A 74 20.53 -13.71 -6.35
N SER A 75 20.09 -13.85 -5.11
CA SER A 75 19.30 -15.00 -4.67
C SER A 75 17.86 -14.94 -5.18
N ASP A 76 17.42 -13.79 -5.68
CA ASP A 76 16.17 -13.65 -6.44
C ASP A 76 16.20 -14.46 -7.73
N LYS A 77 15.06 -15.04 -8.09
CA LYS A 77 14.97 -16.01 -9.17
C LYS A 77 13.73 -15.80 -10.05
N LEU A 78 13.75 -16.49 -11.16
CA LEU A 78 12.58 -16.83 -11.93
C LEU A 78 11.96 -18.09 -11.36
N TYR A 79 10.65 -18.04 -11.05
CA TYR A 79 9.88 -19.13 -10.51
C TYR A 79 8.78 -19.55 -11.48
N GLU A 80 8.54 -20.85 -11.54
CA GLU A 80 7.42 -21.48 -12.21
C GLU A 80 6.50 -22.10 -11.16
N ILE A 81 5.23 -21.70 -11.15
CA ILE A 81 4.19 -22.32 -10.31
C ILE A 81 3.32 -23.18 -11.20
N THR A 82 3.29 -24.47 -10.90
CA THR A 82 2.49 -25.44 -11.67
C THR A 82 1.02 -25.42 -11.23
N PRO A 83 0.08 -25.95 -12.03
CA PRO A 83 -1.34 -26.04 -11.65
C PRO A 83 -1.60 -26.81 -10.36
N ASP A 84 -0.72 -27.75 -9.97
CA ASP A 84 -0.77 -28.46 -8.69
C ASP A 84 -0.03 -27.75 -7.55
N MET A 85 0.21 -26.44 -7.71
CA MET A 85 0.79 -25.55 -6.69
C MET A 85 2.21 -25.92 -6.26
N LYS A 86 3.01 -26.48 -7.14
CA LYS A 86 4.45 -26.67 -6.92
C LYS A 86 5.23 -25.46 -7.39
N GLN A 87 6.16 -25.01 -6.56
CA GLN A 87 7.14 -24.00 -6.93
C GLN A 87 8.39 -24.64 -7.49
N ILE A 88 8.77 -24.25 -8.70
CA ILE A 88 9.99 -24.66 -9.36
C ILE A 88 10.87 -23.42 -9.54
N VAL A 89 12.05 -23.44 -8.93
CA VAL A 89 13.09 -22.43 -9.20
C VAL A 89 13.76 -22.79 -10.51
N ARG A 90 13.74 -21.87 -11.48
CA ARG A 90 14.31 -22.16 -12.81
C ARG A 90 15.84 -22.12 -12.76
N GLU A 91 16.46 -23.15 -13.31
CA GLU A 91 17.93 -23.27 -13.35
C GLU A 91 18.58 -22.24 -14.28
N GLU A 92 17.84 -21.78 -15.29
CA GLU A 92 18.28 -20.75 -16.24
C GLU A 92 18.32 -19.35 -15.63
N SER A 93 17.78 -19.20 -14.42
CA SER A 93 17.68 -17.89 -13.77
C SER A 93 19.04 -17.34 -13.38
N ILE A 94 19.40 -16.20 -13.96
CA ILE A 94 20.64 -15.46 -13.64
C ILE A 94 20.45 -14.48 -12.47
N GLY A 95 19.23 -14.19 -12.08
CA GLY A 95 18.83 -13.28 -11.00
C GLY A 95 17.40 -12.82 -11.18
N GLY A 96 16.96 -11.91 -10.31
CA GLY A 96 15.65 -11.28 -10.34
C GLY A 96 15.70 -9.84 -10.82
N THR A 97 14.55 -9.31 -11.23
CA THR A 97 14.41 -7.93 -11.70
C THR A 97 12.98 -7.42 -11.47
N PRO A 98 12.79 -6.11 -11.26
CA PRO A 98 11.43 -5.57 -11.15
C PRO A 98 10.68 -5.61 -12.48
N ALA A 99 9.47 -5.77 -12.40
CA ALA A 99 8.24 -5.45 -13.12
C ALA A 99 8.17 -5.44 -14.65
N ASN A 100 9.12 -5.93 -15.43
CA ASN A 100 8.94 -6.02 -16.86
C ASN A 100 8.36 -7.38 -17.29
N ARG A 101 7.36 -7.35 -18.16
CA ARG A 101 6.79 -8.53 -18.80
C ARG A 101 5.95 -8.14 -20.02
N MET A 102 6.00 -8.98 -21.02
CA MET A 102 5.20 -8.84 -22.23
C MET A 102 4.97 -10.20 -22.85
N ILE A 103 3.76 -10.48 -23.30
CA ILE A 103 3.50 -11.61 -24.19
C ILE A 103 3.63 -11.11 -25.63
N HIS A 104 4.69 -11.59 -26.28
CA HIS A 104 4.97 -11.28 -27.67
C HIS A 104 4.28 -12.32 -28.56
N LYS A 105 3.12 -11.94 -29.12
CA LYS A 105 2.26 -12.85 -29.87
C LYS A 105 2.91 -13.39 -31.14
N GLU A 106 3.69 -12.55 -31.82
CA GLU A 106 4.30 -12.85 -33.10
C GLU A 106 5.34 -13.98 -32.99
N SER A 107 6.10 -14.01 -31.91
CA SER A 107 7.08 -15.11 -31.66
C SER A 107 6.54 -16.15 -30.69
N ASN A 108 5.31 -15.99 -30.19
CA ASN A 108 4.66 -16.88 -29.22
C ASN A 108 5.53 -17.12 -27.98
N GLN A 109 6.00 -16.01 -27.35
CA GLN A 109 6.88 -16.03 -26.19
C GLN A 109 6.41 -15.05 -25.13
N LEU A 110 6.64 -15.41 -23.86
CA LEU A 110 6.62 -14.48 -22.74
C LEU A 110 8.04 -13.93 -22.54
N PHE A 111 8.17 -12.61 -22.48
CA PHE A 111 9.37 -11.92 -22.02
C PHE A 111 9.11 -11.42 -20.60
N ILE A 112 9.89 -11.88 -19.64
CA ILE A 112 9.81 -11.55 -18.23
C ILE A 112 11.22 -11.44 -17.64
N GLY A 113 11.60 -10.27 -17.15
CA GLY A 113 13.00 -10.00 -16.85
C GLY A 113 13.88 -10.25 -18.08
N PRO A 114 15.07 -10.76 -17.91
CA PRO A 114 15.96 -11.13 -19.03
C PRO A 114 15.57 -12.45 -19.70
N TYR A 115 14.40 -13.02 -19.40
CA TYR A 115 14.00 -14.34 -19.84
C TYR A 115 12.98 -14.29 -20.98
N ALA A 116 13.21 -15.13 -21.99
CA ALA A 116 12.26 -15.44 -23.06
C ALA A 116 11.75 -16.87 -22.87
N ILE A 117 10.45 -17.03 -22.70
CA ILE A 117 9.81 -18.32 -22.39
C ILE A 117 8.85 -18.68 -23.54
N ASN A 118 9.09 -19.80 -24.19
CA ASN A 118 8.22 -20.24 -25.28
C ASN A 118 6.89 -20.85 -24.79
N SER A 119 6.03 -21.25 -25.72
CA SER A 119 4.74 -21.87 -25.42
C SER A 119 4.81 -23.24 -24.73
N GLU A 120 5.94 -23.93 -24.79
CA GLU A 120 6.19 -25.18 -24.08
C GLU A 120 6.78 -24.97 -22.67
N GLY A 121 7.09 -23.70 -22.29
CA GLY A 121 7.73 -23.39 -21.02
C GLY A 121 9.25 -23.52 -21.03
N ALA A 122 9.90 -23.64 -22.18
CA ALA A 122 11.34 -23.61 -22.25
C ALA A 122 11.87 -22.17 -22.11
N VAL A 123 12.88 -21.99 -21.25
CA VAL A 123 13.41 -20.68 -20.86
C VAL A 123 14.74 -20.44 -21.56
N ARG A 124 14.92 -19.25 -22.12
CA ARG A 124 16.23 -18.73 -22.56
C ARG A 124 16.49 -17.43 -21.81
N ALA A 125 17.73 -17.16 -21.45
CA ALA A 125 18.14 -15.94 -20.77
C ALA A 125 18.99 -15.05 -21.69
N ILE A 126 18.71 -13.75 -21.69
CA ILE A 126 19.60 -12.73 -22.25
C ILE A 126 20.79 -12.62 -21.29
N PRO A 127 22.03 -12.78 -21.77
CA PRO A 127 23.20 -12.67 -20.92
C PRO A 127 23.31 -11.29 -20.28
N TYR A 128 23.62 -11.22 -19.00
CA TYR A 128 23.76 -9.94 -18.28
C TYR A 128 24.80 -9.02 -18.94
N SER A 129 25.89 -9.59 -19.44
CA SER A 129 26.93 -8.84 -20.18
C SER A 129 26.40 -8.15 -21.45
N SER A 130 25.28 -8.61 -22.01
CA SER A 130 24.65 -8.02 -23.20
C SER A 130 23.60 -6.97 -22.86
N MET A 131 22.93 -7.11 -21.72
CA MET A 131 21.90 -6.17 -21.28
C MET A 131 21.94 -6.05 -19.76
N GLN A 132 22.62 -5.03 -19.30
CA GLN A 132 22.83 -4.78 -17.88
C GLN A 132 21.64 -4.05 -17.26
N GLY A 133 21.65 -3.97 -15.92
CA GLY A 133 20.70 -3.24 -15.12
C GLY A 133 19.46 -4.05 -14.74
N ARG A 134 18.58 -3.38 -14.02
CA ARG A 134 17.29 -3.91 -13.57
C ARG A 134 16.25 -3.68 -14.66
N HIS A 135 15.76 -4.71 -15.30
CA HIS A 135 14.83 -4.61 -16.42
C HIS A 135 13.42 -4.26 -15.92
N THR A 136 13.03 -3.03 -16.09
CA THR A 136 11.79 -2.48 -15.54
C THR A 136 10.67 -2.33 -16.55
N GLY A 137 10.98 -2.25 -17.84
CA GLY A 137 10.00 -2.11 -18.90
C GLY A 137 10.38 -2.87 -20.16
N ASN A 138 9.39 -3.34 -20.89
CA ASN A 138 9.55 -3.77 -22.27
C ASN A 138 8.36 -3.30 -23.11
N ALA A 139 8.60 -3.08 -24.42
CA ALA A 139 7.58 -2.61 -25.35
C ALA A 139 7.83 -3.19 -26.75
N ARG A 140 6.78 -3.22 -27.55
CA ARG A 140 6.84 -3.67 -28.93
C ARG A 140 7.60 -2.64 -29.76
N HIS A 141 8.40 -3.09 -30.72
CA HIS A 141 9.16 -2.21 -31.59
C HIS A 141 8.24 -1.38 -32.52
N LEU A 142 8.61 -0.12 -32.79
CA LEU A 142 7.76 0.81 -33.56
C LEU A 142 7.61 0.44 -35.03
N THR A 143 8.65 -0.14 -35.65
CA THR A 143 8.70 -0.40 -37.09
C THR A 143 8.86 -1.88 -37.45
N ASP A 144 9.38 -2.70 -36.56
CA ASP A 144 9.54 -4.15 -36.72
C ASP A 144 9.08 -4.94 -35.48
N PRO A 145 7.79 -4.83 -35.11
CA PRO A 145 7.27 -5.47 -33.91
C PRO A 145 7.24 -6.99 -33.97
N ALA A 146 7.44 -7.61 -35.13
CA ALA A 146 7.47 -9.07 -35.28
C ALA A 146 8.81 -9.69 -34.85
N ASN A 147 9.91 -8.95 -34.96
CA ASN A 147 11.24 -9.49 -34.76
C ASN A 147 12.00 -8.81 -33.61
N ILE A 148 11.62 -7.58 -33.25
CA ILE A 148 12.35 -6.78 -32.28
C ILE A 148 11.40 -6.26 -31.19
N ILE A 149 11.90 -6.18 -29.98
CA ILE A 149 11.25 -5.54 -28.84
C ILE A 149 12.21 -4.56 -28.17
N TYR A 150 11.65 -3.56 -27.48
CA TYR A 150 12.41 -2.67 -26.63
C TYR A 150 12.49 -3.17 -25.22
N TYR A 151 13.61 -2.90 -24.57
CA TYR A 151 13.81 -3.03 -23.14
C TYR A 151 14.29 -1.73 -22.52
N GLY A 152 13.74 -1.39 -21.35
CA GLY A 152 14.25 -0.34 -20.48
C GLY A 152 14.74 -0.94 -19.16
N SER A 153 15.85 -0.44 -18.68
CA SER A 153 16.37 -0.81 -17.37
C SER A 153 16.38 0.40 -16.44
N MET A 154 16.38 0.14 -15.16
CA MET A 154 16.66 1.13 -14.14
C MET A 154 18.18 1.30 -14.09
N GLU A 155 18.65 2.54 -14.23
CA GLU A 155 20.04 2.97 -14.05
C GLU A 155 21.02 2.68 -15.21
N GLU A 156 20.65 1.89 -16.23
CA GLU A 156 21.57 1.50 -17.29
C GLU A 156 21.18 2.06 -18.67
N GLY A 157 20.03 1.64 -19.22
CA GLY A 157 19.71 2.11 -20.55
C GLY A 157 18.42 1.59 -21.19
N PHE A 158 18.35 1.84 -22.48
CA PHE A 158 17.25 1.48 -23.36
C PHE A 158 17.82 0.72 -24.57
N TYR A 159 17.20 -0.42 -24.88
CA TYR A 159 17.76 -1.44 -25.77
C TYR A 159 16.74 -1.91 -26.80
N GLU A 160 17.23 -2.33 -27.97
CA GLU A 160 16.56 -3.23 -28.90
C GLU A 160 17.03 -4.67 -28.62
N VAL A 161 16.08 -5.60 -28.65
CA VAL A 161 16.36 -7.04 -28.52
C VAL A 161 15.66 -7.81 -29.61
N ASP A 162 16.41 -8.60 -30.38
CA ASP A 162 15.85 -9.55 -31.34
C ASP A 162 15.16 -10.71 -30.60
N VAL A 163 13.90 -10.98 -30.90
CA VAL A 163 13.09 -11.96 -30.14
C VAL A 163 13.51 -13.41 -30.43
N HIS A 164 14.22 -13.67 -31.51
CA HIS A 164 14.63 -15.00 -31.94
C HIS A 164 16.06 -15.35 -31.48
N SER A 165 17.01 -14.44 -31.71
CA SER A 165 18.42 -14.65 -31.34
C SER A 165 18.76 -14.19 -29.94
N LEU A 166 17.98 -13.27 -29.37
CA LEU A 166 18.25 -12.52 -28.14
C LEU A 166 19.50 -11.62 -28.26
N GLU A 167 19.88 -11.25 -29.48
CA GLU A 167 20.89 -10.22 -29.68
C GLU A 167 20.39 -8.86 -29.21
N VAL A 168 21.26 -8.09 -28.54
CA VAL A 168 20.97 -6.84 -27.88
C VAL A 168 21.73 -5.71 -28.51
N LYS A 169 21.06 -4.55 -28.68
CA LYS A 169 21.69 -3.31 -29.10
C LYS A 169 21.21 -2.18 -28.20
N MET A 170 22.14 -1.47 -27.52
CA MET A 170 21.83 -0.30 -26.74
C MET A 170 21.54 0.90 -27.66
N LEU A 171 20.43 1.60 -27.37
CA LEU A 171 20.04 2.82 -28.07
C LEU A 171 20.38 4.08 -27.26
N TYR A 172 20.12 4.07 -25.95
CA TYR A 172 20.32 5.19 -25.05
C TYR A 172 20.82 4.70 -23.70
N GLN A 173 21.68 5.49 -23.05
CA GLN A 173 22.05 5.30 -21.64
C GLN A 173 21.05 5.99 -20.73
N ASP A 174 20.92 5.50 -19.48
CA ASP A 174 20.22 6.21 -18.42
C ASP A 174 20.84 7.61 -18.19
N GLY A 175 20.02 8.59 -17.87
CA GLY A 175 20.47 9.96 -17.67
C GLY A 175 21.41 10.16 -16.47
N ASN A 176 21.39 9.22 -15.53
CA ASN A 176 22.27 9.21 -14.37
C ASN A 176 23.60 8.56 -14.68
N LYS A 177 24.46 9.17 -15.40
CA LYS A 177 25.81 8.70 -15.76
C LYS A 177 26.68 8.27 -14.55
N ASP A 178 26.11 7.51 -13.65
CA ASP A 178 26.81 6.98 -12.50
C ASP A 178 27.73 5.82 -12.97
N GLY A 179 28.84 6.19 -13.58
CA GLY A 179 29.80 5.34 -14.27
C GLY A 179 30.35 4.13 -13.53
N ARG A 180 29.72 3.73 -12.42
CA ARG A 180 30.17 2.61 -11.60
C ARG A 180 29.81 1.23 -12.17
N ARG A 181 28.92 1.17 -13.17
CA ARG A 181 28.45 -0.10 -13.71
C ARG A 181 28.75 -0.30 -15.19
N HIS A 182 29.09 0.78 -15.91
CA HIS A 182 29.32 0.78 -17.35
C HIS A 182 30.75 0.47 -17.77
N GLU A 183 31.72 0.49 -16.87
CA GLU A 183 33.14 0.59 -17.24
C GLU A 183 33.73 -0.65 -17.93
N ASP A 184 33.15 -1.84 -17.76
CA ASP A 184 33.82 -3.06 -18.22
C ASP A 184 33.01 -4.00 -19.13
N THR A 185 31.73 -3.70 -19.43
CA THR A 185 30.86 -4.73 -20.02
C THR A 185 29.85 -4.27 -21.07
N ASP A 186 29.85 -3.01 -21.47
CA ASP A 186 28.89 -2.49 -22.45
C ASP A 186 29.09 -3.11 -23.83
N VAL A 187 28.05 -3.80 -24.28
CA VAL A 187 27.95 -4.24 -25.67
C VAL A 187 27.35 -3.10 -26.50
N ASN A 188 28.16 -2.50 -27.36
CA ASN A 188 27.80 -1.35 -28.18
C ASN A 188 27.42 -0.08 -27.38
N PRO A 189 28.31 0.51 -26.60
CA PRO A 189 28.04 1.70 -25.81
C PRO A 189 27.59 2.87 -26.68
N THR A 190 26.67 3.68 -26.18
CA THR A 190 26.20 4.90 -26.81
C THR A 190 26.38 6.10 -25.91
N ASN A 191 26.54 7.31 -26.50
CA ASN A 191 26.57 8.57 -25.75
C ASN A 191 25.19 9.26 -25.71
N ALA A 192 24.18 8.69 -26.35
CA ALA A 192 22.83 9.23 -26.30
C ALA A 192 22.18 8.92 -24.94
N LEU A 193 21.49 9.88 -24.36
CA LEU A 193 20.90 9.77 -23.02
C LEU A 193 19.38 9.75 -23.08
N LEU A 194 18.81 8.94 -22.17
CA LEU A 194 17.38 8.97 -21.84
C LEU A 194 17.00 10.30 -21.15
N PRO A 195 15.75 10.77 -21.29
CA PRO A 195 15.26 11.91 -20.51
C PRO A 195 14.99 11.51 -19.06
N GLY A 196 15.90 11.85 -18.14
CA GLY A 196 15.81 11.52 -16.72
C GLY A 196 16.45 10.18 -16.38
N VAL A 197 16.17 9.67 -15.18
CA VAL A 197 16.89 8.57 -14.55
C VAL A 197 15.93 7.61 -13.86
N HIS A 198 16.37 6.38 -13.58
CA HIS A 198 15.62 5.33 -12.92
C HIS A 198 14.36 4.90 -13.70
N GLY A 199 14.59 4.35 -14.88
CA GLY A 199 13.54 3.84 -15.75
C GLY A 199 12.57 2.88 -15.06
N LYS A 200 11.28 3.02 -15.37
CA LYS A 200 10.20 2.20 -14.80
C LYS A 200 9.40 1.50 -15.90
N GLY A 201 8.49 2.17 -16.56
CA GLY A 201 7.59 1.60 -17.54
C GLY A 201 7.99 1.91 -18.97
N LEU A 202 7.70 0.97 -19.85
CA LEU A 202 7.70 1.16 -21.32
C LEU A 202 6.38 0.66 -21.90
N TYR A 203 5.89 1.35 -22.91
CA TYR A 203 4.78 0.90 -23.73
C TYR A 203 4.85 1.52 -25.11
N SER A 204 4.37 0.85 -26.14
CA SER A 204 4.34 1.40 -27.49
C SER A 204 2.91 1.39 -28.05
N GLY A 205 2.57 2.44 -28.76
CA GLY A 205 1.31 2.63 -29.45
C GLY A 205 1.23 4.00 -30.06
N GLN A 206 0.32 4.21 -31.00
CA GLN A 206 0.11 5.49 -31.69
C GLN A 206 1.38 6.00 -32.43
N GLY A 207 2.26 5.05 -32.85
CA GLY A 207 3.52 5.38 -33.49
C GLY A 207 4.61 5.93 -32.56
N ILE A 208 4.40 5.83 -31.25
CA ILE A 208 5.27 6.38 -30.19
C ILE A 208 5.65 5.27 -29.22
N MET A 209 6.87 5.31 -28.72
CA MET A 209 7.30 4.58 -27.55
C MET A 209 7.27 5.52 -26.32
N TYR A 210 6.57 5.09 -25.27
CA TYR A 210 6.43 5.84 -24.02
C TYR A 210 7.36 5.29 -22.98
N TYR A 211 7.99 6.19 -22.24
CA TYR A 211 8.94 5.90 -21.18
C TYR A 211 8.56 6.64 -19.91
N THR A 212 8.61 5.93 -18.78
CA THR A 212 8.40 6.52 -17.46
C THR A 212 9.59 6.28 -16.56
N ASN A 213 9.83 7.21 -15.64
CA ASN A 213 10.81 7.04 -14.57
C ASN A 213 10.38 7.79 -13.30
N ASN A 214 11.06 7.49 -12.19
CA ASN A 214 10.76 8.09 -10.90
C ASN A 214 11.83 9.10 -10.43
N GLY A 215 12.79 9.45 -11.28
CA GLY A 215 13.59 10.66 -11.16
C GLY A 215 14.93 10.54 -10.49
N GLU A 216 15.49 11.69 -10.24
CA GLU A 216 16.84 11.91 -9.77
C GLU A 216 17.03 11.46 -8.32
N GLY A 217 18.15 10.79 -8.02
CA GLY A 217 18.54 10.35 -6.68
C GLY A 217 19.20 11.43 -5.83
N THR A 218 18.77 12.71 -5.94
CA THR A 218 19.29 13.75 -5.06
C THR A 218 18.78 13.55 -3.64
N GLU A 219 19.56 13.98 -2.64
CA GLU A 219 19.13 13.89 -1.24
C GLU A 219 17.80 14.61 -1.01
N GLU A 220 17.56 15.72 -1.70
CA GLU A 220 16.30 16.43 -1.63
C GLU A 220 15.14 15.62 -2.20
N ALA A 221 15.30 15.03 -3.39
CA ALA A 221 14.26 14.18 -4.01
C ALA A 221 14.00 12.89 -3.20
N LEU A 222 15.03 12.35 -2.52
CA LEU A 222 14.89 11.19 -1.66
C LEU A 222 14.06 11.46 -0.39
N ARG A 223 14.09 12.70 0.11
CA ARG A 223 13.51 13.05 1.41
C ARG A 223 12.24 13.87 1.32
N LYS A 224 12.03 14.55 0.19
CA LYS A 224 10.88 15.44 -0.02
C LYS A 224 10.09 14.95 -1.23
N PHE A 225 8.97 14.35 -0.96
CA PHE A 225 8.06 13.81 -1.97
C PHE A 225 7.38 14.87 -2.84
N ASP A 226 7.48 16.15 -2.48
CA ASP A 226 6.96 17.29 -3.23
C ASP A 226 7.96 17.88 -4.26
N VAL A 227 9.18 17.38 -4.28
CA VAL A 227 10.17 17.76 -5.29
C VAL A 227 9.81 17.10 -6.62
N GLU A 228 9.72 17.90 -7.68
CA GLU A 228 9.48 17.40 -9.03
C GLU A 228 10.66 16.55 -9.51
N ALA A 229 10.45 15.23 -9.49
CA ALA A 229 11.41 14.27 -9.99
C ALA A 229 10.68 13.30 -10.90
N GLY A 230 11.38 12.70 -11.85
CA GLY A 230 10.79 11.77 -12.80
C GLY A 230 10.21 12.42 -14.05
N VAL A 231 9.86 11.59 -15.01
CA VAL A 231 9.25 12.01 -16.28
C VAL A 231 8.25 10.98 -16.80
N LEU A 232 7.32 11.49 -17.59
CA LEU A 232 6.61 10.78 -18.64
C LEU A 232 7.11 11.34 -19.97
N ALA A 233 7.73 10.52 -20.81
CA ALA A 233 8.34 10.93 -22.05
C ALA A 233 7.85 10.11 -23.24
N GLU A 234 7.93 10.69 -24.42
CA GLU A 234 7.57 10.15 -25.72
C GLU A 234 8.80 10.08 -26.63
N TRP A 235 8.93 9.00 -27.38
CA TRP A 235 9.97 8.83 -28.40
C TRP A 235 9.35 8.39 -29.72
N ASP A 236 9.61 9.13 -30.78
CA ASP A 236 9.06 8.87 -32.12
C ASP A 236 9.97 7.97 -32.99
N GLY A 237 11.01 7.42 -32.42
CA GLY A 237 12.05 6.66 -33.12
C GLY A 237 13.30 7.50 -33.40
N LYS A 238 13.29 8.80 -33.08
CA LYS A 238 14.42 9.73 -33.27
C LYS A 238 14.58 10.66 -32.08
N ASP A 239 13.55 11.42 -31.77
CA ASP A 239 13.61 12.52 -30.79
C ASP A 239 12.73 12.22 -29.58
N TRP A 240 13.22 12.66 -28.41
CA TRP A 240 12.50 12.59 -27.14
C TRP A 240 11.72 13.88 -26.90
N ASN A 241 10.49 13.73 -26.43
CA ASN A 241 9.66 14.80 -25.91
C ASN A 241 9.20 14.48 -24.49
N VAL A 242 9.43 15.37 -23.53
CA VAL A 242 8.94 15.21 -22.15
C VAL A 242 7.51 15.74 -22.07
N ALA A 243 6.56 14.84 -21.89
CA ALA A 243 5.15 15.18 -21.76
C ALA A 243 4.83 15.77 -20.38
N ARG A 244 5.47 15.26 -19.32
CA ARG A 244 5.27 15.75 -17.94
C ARG A 244 6.43 15.39 -17.03
N ARG A 245 6.75 16.34 -16.11
CA ARG A 245 7.74 16.17 -15.03
C ARG A 245 7.04 15.80 -13.73
N ASN A 246 6.89 14.54 -13.45
CA ASN A 246 6.47 13.95 -12.17
C ASN A 246 6.91 12.48 -12.15
N GLN A 247 6.82 11.84 -10.99
CA GLN A 247 7.04 10.41 -10.88
C GLN A 247 5.92 9.65 -11.60
N PHE A 248 6.30 8.87 -12.61
CA PHE A 248 5.42 7.92 -13.28
C PHE A 248 6.07 6.54 -13.25
N VAL A 249 5.28 5.50 -13.04
CA VAL A 249 5.78 4.13 -12.91
C VAL A 249 5.14 3.16 -13.89
N GLU A 250 3.90 3.37 -14.27
CA GLU A 250 3.20 2.55 -15.24
C GLU A 250 2.82 3.38 -16.46
N VAL A 251 3.07 2.82 -17.62
CA VAL A 251 2.45 3.22 -18.86
C VAL A 251 1.94 1.97 -19.58
N THR A 252 0.69 1.99 -20.01
CA THR A 252 0.00 0.83 -20.59
C THR A 252 -1.14 1.28 -21.51
N GLY A 253 -1.94 0.35 -21.98
CA GLY A 253 -3.14 0.57 -22.74
C GLY A 253 -4.13 -0.58 -22.56
N PRO A 254 -5.26 -0.60 -23.29
CA PRO A 254 -6.28 -1.65 -23.18
C PRO A 254 -5.75 -3.07 -23.44
N GLY A 255 -4.70 -3.20 -24.23
CA GLY A 255 -4.08 -4.49 -24.52
C GLY A 255 -3.14 -5.00 -23.42
N GLY A 256 -2.74 -4.16 -22.46
CA GLY A 256 -1.87 -4.54 -21.36
C GLY A 256 -0.60 -5.26 -21.85
N ILE A 257 -0.26 -6.37 -21.19
CA ILE A 257 0.93 -7.17 -21.51
C ILE A 257 0.92 -7.80 -22.92
N TYR A 258 -0.24 -7.85 -23.58
CA TYR A 258 -0.38 -8.37 -24.94
C TYR A 258 -0.19 -7.29 -26.02
N GLY A 259 -0.08 -6.01 -25.63
CA GLY A 259 -0.10 -4.86 -26.55
C GLY A 259 -1.51 -4.56 -27.09
N ASN A 260 -1.72 -3.31 -27.48
CA ASN A 260 -3.00 -2.83 -27.98
C ASN A 260 -3.44 -3.58 -29.25
N LYS A 261 -4.75 -3.84 -29.37
CA LYS A 261 -5.33 -4.50 -30.55
C LYS A 261 -5.26 -3.59 -31.79
N ASN A 262 -5.48 -2.29 -31.58
CA ASN A 262 -5.40 -1.25 -32.62
C ASN A 262 -4.30 -0.25 -32.21
N PRO A 263 -3.02 -0.60 -32.40
CA PRO A 263 -1.91 0.19 -31.86
C PRO A 263 -1.87 1.63 -32.36
N GLU A 264 -2.48 1.94 -33.51
CA GLU A 264 -2.53 3.30 -34.06
C GLU A 264 -3.54 4.22 -33.34
N THR A 265 -4.57 3.66 -32.69
CA THR A 265 -5.72 4.43 -32.22
C THR A 265 -6.12 4.16 -30.75
N ASP A 266 -5.79 3.00 -30.22
CA ASP A 266 -6.13 2.67 -28.83
C ASP A 266 -5.46 3.66 -27.87
N PRO A 267 -6.13 4.06 -26.77
CA PRO A 267 -5.58 5.02 -25.83
C PRO A 267 -4.34 4.48 -25.13
N ILE A 268 -3.52 5.38 -24.65
CA ILE A 268 -2.39 5.09 -23.75
C ILE A 268 -2.71 5.68 -22.39
N TRP A 269 -2.50 4.91 -21.36
CA TRP A 269 -2.70 5.29 -19.95
C TRP A 269 -1.37 5.34 -19.23
N ALA A 270 -1.18 6.35 -18.38
CA ALA A 270 -0.01 6.47 -17.52
C ALA A 270 -0.43 6.77 -16.08
N THR A 271 0.17 6.09 -15.10
CA THR A 271 -0.09 6.31 -13.69
C THR A 271 1.17 6.76 -12.97
N GLY A 272 1.01 7.77 -12.12
CA GLY A 272 2.04 8.35 -11.32
C GLY A 272 1.46 9.06 -10.10
N TRP A 273 2.27 9.84 -9.43
CA TRP A 273 1.81 10.64 -8.29
C TRP A 273 2.71 11.85 -8.06
N ASP A 274 2.21 12.79 -7.31
CA ASP A 274 2.95 13.82 -6.62
C ASP A 274 2.48 13.89 -5.15
N TYR A 275 3.00 14.81 -4.38
CA TYR A 275 2.59 14.95 -2.97
C TYR A 275 1.10 15.29 -2.80
N LYS A 276 0.45 15.87 -3.81
CA LYS A 276 -0.95 16.28 -3.78
C LYS A 276 -1.93 15.12 -4.03
N SER A 277 -1.61 14.23 -4.96
CA SER A 277 -2.57 13.24 -5.44
C SER A 277 -1.93 12.14 -6.30
N VAL A 278 -2.70 11.12 -6.64
CA VAL A 278 -2.40 10.23 -7.75
C VAL A 278 -2.59 11.00 -9.06
N LEU A 279 -1.73 10.75 -10.04
CA LEU A 279 -1.80 11.29 -11.39
C LEU A 279 -2.20 10.19 -12.37
N LEU A 280 -3.18 10.49 -13.21
CA LEU A 280 -3.59 9.65 -14.31
C LEU A 280 -3.50 10.43 -15.62
N GLY A 281 -2.69 9.96 -16.56
CA GLY A 281 -2.63 10.46 -17.91
C GLY A 281 -3.40 9.57 -18.85
N VAL A 282 -4.08 10.16 -19.83
CA VAL A 282 -4.63 9.48 -21.00
C VAL A 282 -4.22 10.21 -22.26
N ARG A 283 -3.77 9.47 -23.26
CA ARG A 283 -3.32 10.02 -24.54
C ARG A 283 -4.17 9.53 -25.70
N ASP A 284 -4.48 10.45 -26.56
CA ASP A 284 -5.03 10.22 -27.89
C ASP A 284 -4.01 10.58 -28.98
N ALA A 285 -3.99 9.83 -30.06
CA ALA A 285 -3.02 10.01 -31.13
C ALA A 285 -3.03 11.42 -31.79
N LYS A 286 -4.18 12.11 -31.76
CA LYS A 286 -4.36 13.44 -32.38
C LYS A 286 -4.40 14.58 -31.39
N LYS A 287 -4.96 14.34 -30.19
CA LYS A 287 -5.20 15.35 -29.15
C LYS A 287 -4.07 15.43 -28.12
N GLY A 288 -3.17 14.43 -28.07
CA GLY A 288 -2.11 14.34 -27.08
C GLY A 288 -2.62 13.93 -25.70
N TRP A 289 -1.90 14.32 -24.66
CA TRP A 289 -2.18 13.97 -23.28
C TRP A 289 -3.25 14.85 -22.64
N SER A 290 -4.10 14.21 -21.84
CA SER A 290 -4.93 14.84 -20.80
C SER A 290 -4.59 14.22 -19.45
N PHE A 291 -4.50 15.05 -18.40
CA PHE A 291 -4.12 14.61 -17.06
C PHE A 291 -5.26 14.86 -16.07
N PHE A 292 -5.37 13.94 -15.13
CA PHE A 292 -6.39 13.88 -14.10
C PHE A 292 -5.76 13.55 -12.76
N ARG A 293 -6.42 13.95 -11.68
CA ARG A 293 -5.99 13.68 -10.30
C ARG A 293 -6.99 12.77 -9.60
N LEU A 294 -6.50 11.80 -8.84
CA LEU A 294 -7.29 10.92 -8.00
C LEU A 294 -6.80 11.03 -6.55
N PRO A 295 -7.69 10.87 -5.55
CA PRO A 295 -7.27 10.90 -4.16
C PRO A 295 -6.47 9.66 -3.76
N LYS A 296 -5.67 9.78 -2.69
CA LYS A 296 -4.86 8.72 -2.10
C LYS A 296 -5.55 8.19 -0.85
N ALA A 297 -5.61 6.87 -0.69
CA ALA A 297 -6.07 6.25 0.55
C ALA A 297 -4.93 6.01 1.54
N SER A 298 -3.73 5.75 1.05
CA SER A 298 -2.52 5.57 1.84
C SER A 298 -1.42 6.52 1.40
N HIS A 299 -0.64 7.00 2.35
CA HIS A 299 0.58 7.77 2.11
C HIS A 299 1.86 6.93 2.26
N SER A 300 1.74 5.65 2.58
CA SER A 300 2.91 4.76 2.69
C SER A 300 3.72 4.64 1.40
N TYR A 301 3.14 5.04 0.28
CA TYR A 301 3.76 5.00 -1.05
C TYR A 301 4.21 6.36 -1.58
N ASP A 302 4.21 7.40 -0.73
CA ASP A 302 4.56 8.76 -1.14
C ASP A 302 6.05 9.05 -1.15
N GLY A 303 6.87 8.08 -0.81
CA GLY A 303 8.31 8.25 -0.80
C GLY A 303 8.82 8.89 -2.09
N GLY A 304 9.73 9.84 -1.95
CA GLY A 304 10.41 10.47 -3.08
C GLY A 304 11.30 9.47 -3.80
N HIS A 305 11.55 9.69 -5.08
CA HIS A 305 12.51 8.93 -5.87
C HIS A 305 12.25 7.41 -5.91
N GLY A 306 10.99 6.99 -5.87
CA GLY A 306 10.64 5.58 -6.01
C GLY A 306 11.06 4.67 -4.87
N TRP A 307 11.22 5.22 -3.70
CA TRP A 307 11.34 4.45 -2.47
C TRP A 307 10.03 3.75 -2.08
N ASN A 308 9.15 3.57 -3.02
CA ASN A 308 7.99 2.76 -2.80
C ASN A 308 8.12 1.47 -3.61
N THR A 309 7.80 0.38 -2.99
CA THR A 309 7.83 -0.95 -3.58
C THR A 309 6.51 -1.35 -4.22
N GLU A 310 5.46 -0.54 -4.04
CA GLU A 310 4.23 -0.72 -4.79
C GLU A 310 4.45 -0.30 -6.23
N TRP A 311 4.05 -1.18 -7.15
CA TRP A 311 4.01 -0.87 -8.57
C TRP A 311 2.56 -0.67 -8.99
N PRO A 312 2.11 0.60 -9.15
CA PRO A 312 0.76 0.86 -9.66
C PRO A 312 0.53 0.12 -10.96
N ARG A 313 -0.65 -0.50 -11.08
CA ARG A 313 -1.00 -1.32 -12.23
C ARG A 313 -2.42 -1.06 -12.66
N ILE A 314 -2.63 -1.12 -13.97
CA ILE A 314 -3.95 -1.29 -14.58
C ILE A 314 -3.91 -2.61 -15.34
N ARG A 315 -4.68 -3.61 -14.88
CA ARG A 315 -4.71 -4.96 -15.44
C ARG A 315 -6.12 -5.42 -15.70
N ASP A 316 -6.31 -6.09 -16.81
CA ASP A 316 -7.51 -6.84 -17.07
C ASP A 316 -7.49 -8.15 -16.27
N ILE A 317 -8.39 -8.29 -15.29
CA ILE A 317 -8.62 -9.48 -14.49
C ILE A 317 -9.88 -10.22 -14.93
N GLY A 318 -10.55 -9.73 -15.97
CA GLY A 318 -11.72 -10.33 -16.59
C GLY A 318 -11.40 -11.46 -17.53
N THR A 319 -12.23 -11.60 -18.52
CA THR A 319 -12.05 -12.53 -19.62
C THR A 319 -12.06 -11.76 -20.94
N GLU A 320 -11.63 -12.37 -22.04
CA GLU A 320 -11.69 -11.74 -23.36
C GLU A 320 -13.11 -11.30 -23.75
N ALA A 321 -14.11 -12.06 -23.33
CA ALA A 321 -15.53 -11.76 -23.58
C ALA A 321 -16.11 -10.68 -22.63
N SER A 322 -15.51 -10.51 -21.45
CA SER A 322 -15.94 -9.57 -20.41
C SER A 322 -14.71 -9.02 -19.68
N PRO A 323 -14.03 -8.04 -20.28
CA PRO A 323 -12.90 -7.37 -19.64
C PRO A 323 -13.30 -6.70 -18.33
N ASP A 324 -12.47 -6.82 -17.30
CA ASP A 324 -12.61 -6.16 -16.00
C ASP A 324 -11.25 -5.60 -15.57
N TYR A 325 -11.08 -4.30 -15.71
CA TYR A 325 -9.80 -3.67 -15.37
C TYR A 325 -9.78 -3.26 -13.91
N LEU A 326 -8.88 -3.87 -13.18
CA LEU A 326 -8.50 -3.47 -11.83
C LEU A 326 -7.31 -2.52 -11.90
N MET A 327 -7.40 -1.41 -11.19
CA MET A 327 -6.26 -0.52 -10.97
C MET A 327 -5.88 -0.55 -9.48
N THR A 328 -4.58 -0.60 -9.20
CA THR A 328 -4.01 -0.48 -7.86
C THR A 328 -3.21 0.80 -7.78
N MET A 329 -3.44 1.62 -6.75
CA MET A 329 -2.65 2.81 -6.50
C MET A 329 -2.86 3.34 -5.08
N HIS A 330 -1.77 3.59 -4.34
CA HIS A 330 -1.79 4.21 -3.01
C HIS A 330 -2.80 3.60 -2.04
N GLY A 331 -2.75 2.28 -1.89
CA GLY A 331 -3.56 1.54 -0.91
C GLY A 331 -5.05 1.46 -1.25
N LEU A 332 -5.45 1.69 -2.51
CA LEU A 332 -6.83 1.62 -2.95
C LEU A 332 -6.96 0.82 -4.24
N PHE A 333 -7.93 -0.08 -4.26
CA PHE A 333 -8.40 -0.72 -5.48
C PHE A 333 -9.41 0.18 -6.19
N TRP A 334 -9.28 0.24 -7.51
CA TRP A 334 -10.15 1.00 -8.38
C TRP A 334 -10.73 0.10 -9.47
N SER A 335 -12.01 0.25 -9.75
CA SER A 335 -12.57 -0.17 -11.02
C SER A 335 -12.14 0.84 -12.09
N PHE A 336 -11.49 0.35 -13.15
CA PHE A 336 -10.99 1.18 -14.23
C PHE A 336 -11.71 0.82 -15.53
N PRO A 337 -12.32 1.79 -16.25
CA PRO A 337 -13.05 1.49 -17.47
C PRO A 337 -12.10 1.30 -18.66
N GLY A 338 -12.20 0.16 -19.35
CA GLY A 338 -11.43 -0.08 -20.58
C GLY A 338 -11.75 0.89 -21.72
N THR A 339 -12.85 1.66 -21.56
CA THR A 339 -13.26 2.71 -22.52
C THR A 339 -12.72 4.10 -22.18
N PHE A 340 -11.80 4.22 -21.22
CA PHE A 340 -11.23 5.50 -20.78
C PHE A 340 -10.37 6.11 -21.88
N THR A 341 -10.82 7.22 -22.43
CA THR A 341 -10.18 7.97 -23.51
C THR A 341 -10.27 9.46 -23.25
N VAL A 342 -9.60 10.30 -24.02
CA VAL A 342 -9.68 11.77 -23.86
C VAL A 342 -11.09 12.32 -24.12
N ASP A 343 -11.95 11.59 -24.81
CA ASP A 343 -13.34 11.95 -25.12
C ASP A 343 -14.38 11.28 -24.21
N ASN A 344 -13.97 10.31 -23.43
CA ASN A 344 -14.81 9.59 -22.46
C ASN A 344 -13.99 9.25 -21.22
N VAL A 345 -14.01 10.15 -20.26
CA VAL A 345 -13.27 10.00 -18.98
C VAL A 345 -14.18 9.53 -17.84
N THR A 346 -15.20 8.71 -18.15
CA THR A 346 -16.15 8.19 -17.17
C THR A 346 -15.74 6.84 -16.62
N GLY A 347 -16.26 6.49 -15.43
CA GLY A 347 -16.35 5.12 -14.94
C GLY A 347 -15.28 4.70 -13.94
N ILE A 348 -14.31 5.54 -13.60
CA ILE A 348 -13.38 5.23 -12.50
C ILE A 348 -14.12 5.29 -11.17
N ARG A 349 -14.04 4.22 -10.37
CA ARG A 349 -14.72 4.12 -9.07
C ARG A 349 -13.78 3.48 -8.04
N PRO A 350 -13.76 3.99 -6.79
CA PRO A 350 -13.07 3.31 -5.69
C PRO A 350 -13.77 1.99 -5.38
N ARG A 351 -12.98 0.98 -5.03
CA ARG A 351 -13.48 -0.31 -4.53
C ARG A 351 -13.22 -0.39 -3.02
N SER A 352 -12.14 -1.00 -2.57
CA SER A 352 -11.79 -1.05 -1.15
C SER A 352 -10.33 -0.67 -0.91
N ALA A 353 -10.01 -0.30 0.34
CA ALA A 353 -8.65 -0.03 0.75
C ALA A 353 -7.94 -1.33 1.15
N TYR A 354 -6.67 -1.48 0.76
CA TYR A 354 -5.82 -2.62 1.09
C TYR A 354 -4.58 -2.19 1.88
N LEU A 355 -3.95 -3.17 2.53
CA LEU A 355 -2.75 -2.99 3.35
C LEU A 355 -1.52 -3.68 2.77
N LYS A 356 -1.69 -4.71 1.95
CA LYS A 356 -0.57 -5.37 1.26
C LYS A 356 0.18 -4.38 0.36
N VAL A 357 1.48 -4.61 0.17
CA VAL A 357 2.26 -3.93 -0.88
C VAL A 357 2.23 -4.82 -2.11
N ILE A 358 1.67 -4.30 -3.20
CA ILE A 358 1.39 -5.08 -4.41
C ILE A 358 2.37 -4.69 -5.51
N GLY A 359 3.21 -5.63 -5.94
CA GLY A 359 4.14 -5.44 -7.03
C GLY A 359 3.52 -5.69 -8.41
N ASP A 360 2.77 -6.77 -8.53
CA ASP A 360 2.02 -7.11 -9.76
C ASP A 360 0.86 -8.06 -9.42
N TYR A 361 -0.05 -8.30 -10.36
CA TYR A 361 -1.14 -9.26 -10.19
C TYR A 361 -1.68 -9.74 -11.52
N SER A 362 -2.36 -10.89 -11.47
CA SER A 362 -3.02 -11.46 -12.63
C SER A 362 -4.18 -12.37 -12.22
N ARG A 363 -5.06 -12.65 -13.17
CA ARG A 363 -6.03 -13.75 -13.03
C ARG A 363 -5.36 -15.06 -13.44
N TRP A 364 -5.44 -16.08 -12.58
CA TRP A 364 -4.97 -17.43 -12.86
C TRP A 364 -5.88 -18.48 -12.20
N ASN A 365 -6.29 -19.50 -12.95
CA ASN A 365 -7.20 -20.57 -12.48
C ASN A 365 -8.45 -20.02 -11.77
N ASP A 366 -9.10 -19.00 -12.38
CA ASP A 366 -10.27 -18.30 -11.85
C ASP A 366 -10.09 -17.64 -10.48
N GLN A 367 -8.87 -17.41 -10.08
CA GLN A 367 -8.49 -16.63 -8.90
C GLN A 367 -7.75 -15.35 -9.30
N LEU A 368 -7.81 -14.36 -8.45
CA LEU A 368 -6.94 -13.19 -8.50
C LEU A 368 -5.70 -13.49 -7.65
N VAL A 369 -4.53 -13.40 -8.27
CA VAL A 369 -3.25 -13.66 -7.61
C VAL A 369 -2.46 -12.37 -7.56
N PHE A 370 -2.19 -11.89 -6.35
CA PHE A 370 -1.34 -10.75 -6.09
C PHE A 370 0.07 -11.21 -5.73
N GLY A 371 1.07 -10.69 -6.42
CA GLY A 371 2.46 -10.75 -6.01
C GLY A 371 2.74 -9.60 -5.05
N CYS A 372 3.06 -9.93 -3.80
CA CYS A 372 3.19 -8.96 -2.73
C CYS A 372 4.61 -8.92 -2.18
N ASP A 373 5.02 -7.72 -1.79
CA ASP A 373 6.24 -7.48 -1.04
C ASP A 373 5.90 -7.60 0.45
N ASP A 374 6.65 -8.40 1.19
CA ASP A 374 6.38 -8.64 2.59
C ASP A 374 7.40 -7.96 3.50
N SER A 375 8.53 -8.59 3.78
CA SER A 375 9.53 -7.98 4.64
C SER A 375 10.90 -7.95 3.99
N ALA A 376 11.49 -6.76 3.96
CA ALA A 376 12.87 -6.55 3.54
C ALA A 376 13.86 -6.90 4.65
N GLN A 377 15.06 -7.36 4.29
CA GLN A 377 16.15 -7.59 5.23
C GLN A 377 16.64 -6.28 5.85
N LYS A 378 16.59 -5.18 5.09
CA LYS A 378 16.93 -3.83 5.51
C LYS A 378 15.93 -2.83 4.99
N GLU A 379 15.67 -1.82 5.80
CA GLU A 379 14.90 -0.66 5.41
C GLU A 379 15.81 0.55 5.26
N PHE A 380 15.53 1.39 4.27
CA PHE A 380 16.34 2.57 4.03
C PHE A 380 15.97 3.75 4.93
N LEU A 381 14.73 4.16 4.92
CA LEU A 381 14.26 5.39 5.55
C LEU A 381 13.22 5.14 6.65
N ASN A 382 13.11 3.91 7.10
CA ASN A 382 12.09 3.49 8.06
C ASN A 382 12.67 3.15 9.44
N ILE A 383 13.82 3.70 9.77
CA ILE A 383 14.44 3.54 11.08
C ILE A 383 13.79 4.52 12.03
N ARG A 384 13.10 4.01 13.08
CA ARG A 384 12.39 4.82 14.07
C ARG A 384 12.75 4.40 15.48
N LYS A 385 12.84 5.37 16.41
CA LYS A 385 12.95 5.08 17.84
C LYS A 385 11.81 4.20 18.35
N ALA A 386 10.62 4.33 17.77
CA ALA A 386 9.46 3.52 18.13
C ALA A 386 9.66 2.02 17.91
N LYS A 387 10.53 1.60 16.99
CA LYS A 387 10.93 0.21 16.78
C LYS A 387 11.97 -0.25 17.83
N GLY A 388 12.65 0.67 18.52
CA GLY A 388 13.83 0.38 19.31
C GLY A 388 15.01 0.00 18.40
N GLY A 389 16.04 -0.56 18.90
CA GLY A 389 17.17 -1.05 18.09
C GLY A 389 16.96 -2.46 17.54
N ILE A 390 15.73 -2.81 17.08
CA ILE A 390 15.49 -4.14 16.55
C ILE A 390 16.20 -4.31 15.21
N GLU A 391 16.71 -5.51 14.98
CA GLU A 391 17.25 -5.89 13.68
C GLU A 391 16.11 -6.10 12.69
N GLY A 392 16.38 -5.89 11.41
CA GLY A 392 15.46 -6.31 10.36
C GLY A 392 15.29 -7.82 10.32
N PRO A 393 14.38 -8.36 9.51
CA PRO A 393 14.32 -9.78 9.23
C PRO A 393 15.69 -10.29 8.78
N GLY A 394 16.04 -11.50 9.16
CA GLY A 394 17.35 -12.07 8.82
C GLY A 394 17.49 -12.38 7.33
N GLN A 395 16.40 -12.35 6.59
CA GLN A 395 16.32 -12.57 5.15
C GLN A 395 15.07 -11.89 4.60
N SER A 396 15.15 -11.29 3.43
CA SER A 396 13.97 -10.74 2.74
C SER A 396 13.05 -11.86 2.27
N ASN A 397 11.73 -11.65 2.36
CA ASN A 397 10.76 -12.61 1.85
C ASN A 397 9.54 -11.93 1.25
N SER A 398 8.94 -12.58 0.25
CA SER A 398 7.71 -12.20 -0.43
C SER A 398 6.86 -13.44 -0.71
N ASN A 399 5.62 -13.24 -1.13
CA ASN A 399 4.73 -14.36 -1.46
C ASN A 399 3.66 -13.96 -2.49
N LEU A 400 2.90 -14.95 -2.92
CA LEU A 400 1.68 -14.79 -3.70
C LEU A 400 0.47 -14.87 -2.79
N TRP A 401 -0.47 -13.93 -2.95
CA TRP A 401 -1.75 -13.94 -2.27
C TRP A 401 -2.86 -14.34 -3.24
N PHE A 402 -3.39 -15.55 -3.08
CA PHE A 402 -4.47 -16.11 -3.88
C PHE A 402 -5.82 -15.73 -3.29
N THR A 403 -6.65 -15.07 -4.08
CA THR A 403 -7.92 -14.54 -3.61
C THR A 403 -9.04 -14.77 -4.63
N SER A 404 -10.28 -14.49 -4.22
CA SER A 404 -11.39 -14.38 -5.16
C SER A 404 -11.25 -13.16 -6.06
N LEU A 405 -11.86 -13.19 -7.24
CA LEU A 405 -11.95 -12.02 -8.14
C LEU A 405 -12.74 -10.87 -7.50
N THR A 406 -13.54 -11.12 -6.47
CA THR A 406 -14.30 -10.12 -5.72
C THR A 406 -13.53 -9.51 -4.55
N LYS A 407 -12.37 -10.06 -4.20
CA LYS A 407 -11.57 -9.58 -3.05
C LYS A 407 -11.35 -8.05 -3.04
N PRO A 408 -11.14 -7.38 -4.17
CA PRO A 408 -11.02 -5.93 -4.20
C PRO A 408 -12.23 -5.14 -3.70
N ASP A 409 -13.39 -5.77 -3.50
CA ASP A 409 -14.59 -5.12 -2.95
C ASP A 409 -14.81 -5.40 -1.46
N GLU A 410 -13.99 -6.26 -0.83
CA GLU A 410 -14.28 -6.88 0.47
C GLU A 410 -13.37 -6.38 1.61
N LEU A 411 -12.39 -5.52 1.34
CA LEU A 411 -11.40 -5.11 2.33
C LEU A 411 -11.81 -3.86 3.12
N GLY A 412 -10.89 -2.94 3.38
CA GLY A 412 -11.17 -1.75 4.18
C GLY A 412 -12.08 -0.72 3.49
N PRO A 413 -12.74 0.14 4.25
CA PRO A 413 -13.53 1.22 3.68
C PRO A 413 -12.63 2.16 2.90
N ALA A 414 -13.08 2.61 1.73
CA ALA A 414 -12.36 3.59 0.94
C ALA A 414 -12.51 4.96 1.60
N THR A 415 -11.43 5.49 2.15
CA THR A 415 -11.29 6.87 2.60
C THR A 415 -10.03 7.41 1.98
N ALA A 416 -10.13 8.55 1.30
CA ALA A 416 -9.03 9.07 0.52
C ALA A 416 -9.04 10.61 0.47
N GLU A 417 -7.86 11.18 0.32
CA GLU A 417 -7.67 12.64 0.26
C GLU A 417 -6.71 13.01 -0.86
N GLY A 418 -6.80 14.25 -1.32
CA GLY A 418 -5.87 14.81 -2.28
C GLY A 418 -6.18 16.25 -2.62
N ALA A 419 -5.19 16.98 -3.12
CA ALA A 419 -5.32 18.38 -3.44
C ALA A 419 -5.15 18.64 -4.93
N VAL A 420 -5.80 19.69 -5.42
CA VAL A 420 -5.49 20.27 -6.73
C VAL A 420 -4.47 21.39 -6.58
N TRP A 421 -4.51 22.12 -5.48
CA TRP A 421 -3.50 23.07 -5.05
C TRP A 421 -3.17 22.86 -3.58
N ALA A 422 -1.90 22.90 -3.21
CA ALA A 422 -1.44 22.74 -1.84
C ALA A 422 -0.33 23.73 -1.53
N LYS A 423 -0.68 24.84 -0.86
CA LYS A 423 0.22 25.95 -0.54
C LYS A 423 0.92 26.50 -1.79
N GLU A 424 0.13 26.80 -2.81
CA GLU A 424 0.60 27.27 -4.11
C GLU A 424 0.13 28.67 -4.44
N GLU A 425 0.97 29.42 -5.19
CA GLU A 425 0.55 30.68 -5.82
C GLU A 425 -0.26 30.37 -7.08
N VAL A 426 -1.51 30.82 -7.09
CA VAL A 426 -2.44 30.61 -8.21
C VAL A 426 -2.82 31.96 -8.79
N LYS A 427 -2.78 32.07 -10.13
CA LYS A 427 -3.10 33.30 -10.85
C LYS A 427 -4.59 33.50 -11.03
N ALA A 428 -5.03 34.75 -11.22
CA ALA A 428 -6.41 35.06 -11.59
C ALA A 428 -6.81 34.32 -12.88
N GLY A 429 -7.94 33.68 -12.88
CA GLY A 429 -8.46 32.89 -13.99
C GLY A 429 -7.78 31.53 -14.20
N GLU A 430 -6.84 31.15 -13.34
CA GLU A 430 -6.21 29.85 -13.40
C GLU A 430 -7.20 28.76 -12.96
N THR A 431 -7.25 27.69 -13.71
CA THR A 431 -8.13 26.53 -13.49
C THR A 431 -7.27 25.32 -13.15
N SER A 432 -7.65 24.60 -12.11
CA SER A 432 -6.96 23.38 -11.66
C SER A 432 -7.06 22.24 -12.66
N GLU A 433 -6.19 21.24 -12.51
CA GLU A 433 -6.41 19.93 -13.13
C GLU A 433 -7.71 19.31 -12.60
N PRO A 434 -8.43 18.52 -13.42
CA PRO A 434 -9.62 17.79 -12.99
C PRO A 434 -9.30 16.80 -11.87
N PHE A 435 -10.10 16.81 -10.80
CA PHE A 435 -10.02 15.88 -9.69
C PHE A 435 -11.20 14.92 -9.72
N LEU A 436 -10.98 13.63 -9.45
CA LEU A 436 -12.06 12.64 -9.46
C LEU A 436 -13.14 13.04 -8.44
N PHE A 437 -14.41 13.06 -8.86
CA PHE A 437 -15.52 13.48 -8.03
C PHE A 437 -16.56 12.40 -7.80
N SER A 438 -16.67 11.46 -8.72
CA SER A 438 -17.64 10.36 -8.70
C SER A 438 -17.20 9.19 -7.81
N GLY A 439 -18.16 8.36 -7.42
CA GLY A 439 -17.93 7.10 -6.70
C GLY A 439 -17.86 7.18 -5.18
N TRP A 440 -18.01 8.36 -4.58
CA TRP A 440 -17.90 8.60 -3.15
C TRP A 440 -19.24 8.99 -2.53
N ALA A 441 -19.53 8.42 -1.36
CA ALA A 441 -20.76 8.74 -0.63
C ALA A 441 -20.66 10.03 0.19
N LYS A 442 -19.49 10.29 0.77
CA LYS A 442 -19.17 11.50 1.53
C LYS A 442 -18.10 12.27 0.78
N ARG A 443 -18.32 13.57 0.56
CA ARG A 443 -17.38 14.42 -0.17
C ARG A 443 -17.33 15.78 0.44
N SER A 444 -16.12 16.26 0.72
CA SER A 444 -15.88 17.64 1.14
C SER A 444 -14.62 18.20 0.50
N CYS A 445 -14.51 19.52 0.49
CA CYS A 445 -13.32 20.23 0.06
C CYS A 445 -12.93 21.25 1.12
N TRP A 446 -11.68 21.30 1.49
CA TRP A 446 -11.09 22.37 2.28
C TRP A 446 -10.46 23.39 1.35
N VAL A 447 -10.78 24.65 1.55
CA VAL A 447 -10.20 25.77 0.81
C VAL A 447 -9.61 26.75 1.79
N SER A 448 -8.32 27.06 1.66
CA SER A 448 -7.69 28.20 2.35
C SER A 448 -7.36 29.30 1.36
N ASN A 449 -7.59 30.53 1.76
CA ASN A 449 -7.14 31.73 1.05
C ASN A 449 -6.11 32.46 1.93
N SER A 450 -4.85 32.13 1.78
CA SER A 450 -3.74 32.80 2.49
C SER A 450 -3.24 34.05 1.76
N GLY A 451 -3.94 34.46 0.69
CA GLY A 451 -3.67 35.67 -0.07
C GLY A 451 -4.17 36.93 0.67
N LYS A 452 -3.92 38.09 0.03
CA LYS A 452 -4.29 39.41 0.58
C LYS A 452 -5.67 39.91 0.18
N ASN A 453 -6.34 39.24 -0.75
CA ASN A 453 -7.63 39.62 -1.29
C ASN A 453 -8.67 38.55 -1.00
N ASP A 454 -9.93 38.99 -0.87
CA ASP A 454 -11.03 38.04 -0.96
C ASP A 454 -11.07 37.40 -2.34
N VAL A 455 -11.21 36.08 -2.41
CA VAL A 455 -11.17 35.29 -3.64
C VAL A 455 -12.44 34.47 -3.78
N THR A 456 -12.98 34.45 -5.00
CA THR A 456 -14.10 33.60 -5.37
C THR A 456 -13.56 32.35 -6.05
N TYR A 457 -13.90 31.21 -5.48
CA TYR A 457 -13.58 29.88 -6.02
C TYR A 457 -14.80 29.36 -6.77
N LEU A 458 -14.68 29.22 -8.09
CA LEU A 458 -15.68 28.62 -8.96
C LEU A 458 -15.40 27.12 -9.07
N PHE A 459 -16.34 26.33 -8.59
CA PHE A 459 -16.34 24.88 -8.76
C PHE A 459 -17.18 24.51 -9.99
N GLU A 460 -16.58 23.78 -10.92
CA GLU A 460 -17.22 23.27 -12.12
C GLU A 460 -17.12 21.75 -12.15
N VAL A 461 -18.14 21.09 -12.70
CA VAL A 461 -18.16 19.64 -12.87
C VAL A 461 -18.30 19.27 -14.34
N ASP A 462 -17.60 18.22 -14.75
CA ASP A 462 -17.86 17.48 -15.96
C ASP A 462 -18.77 16.30 -15.61
N ALA A 463 -20.05 16.46 -15.86
CA ALA A 463 -21.06 15.49 -15.45
C ALA A 463 -21.06 14.23 -16.31
N ALA A 464 -20.67 14.33 -17.56
CA ALA A 464 -20.73 13.27 -18.55
C ALA A 464 -19.33 12.68 -18.90
N GLY A 465 -18.26 13.21 -18.29
CA GLY A 465 -16.90 12.79 -18.59
C GLY A 465 -16.48 13.03 -20.05
N ASN A 466 -16.92 14.13 -20.61
CA ASN A 466 -16.69 14.48 -22.02
C ASN A 466 -16.04 15.86 -22.20
N ASN A 467 -15.43 16.38 -21.12
CA ASN A 467 -14.81 17.71 -21.05
C ASN A 467 -15.78 18.90 -21.21
N GLN A 468 -17.09 18.69 -20.97
CA GLN A 468 -18.08 19.74 -20.93
C GLN A 468 -18.34 20.15 -19.48
N TRP A 469 -17.78 21.30 -19.12
CA TRP A 469 -17.78 21.79 -17.75
C TRP A 469 -19.00 22.70 -17.51
N THR A 470 -19.68 22.43 -16.40
CA THR A 470 -20.81 23.21 -15.93
C THR A 470 -20.57 23.70 -14.51
N LYS A 471 -21.00 24.93 -14.22
CA LYS A 471 -20.89 25.53 -12.88
C LYS A 471 -21.66 24.66 -11.88
N LEU A 472 -20.99 24.26 -10.80
CA LEU A 472 -21.60 23.59 -9.67
C LEU A 472 -21.94 24.61 -8.58
N LYS A 473 -20.96 25.36 -8.09
CA LYS A 473 -21.12 26.42 -7.10
C LYS A 473 -19.98 27.44 -7.16
N GLU A 474 -20.21 28.57 -6.50
CA GLU A 474 -19.18 29.58 -6.20
C GLU A 474 -19.11 29.78 -4.71
N VAL A 475 -17.90 29.90 -4.19
CA VAL A 475 -17.65 30.15 -2.76
C VAL A 475 -16.63 31.27 -2.64
N LYS A 476 -17.01 32.33 -1.95
CA LYS A 476 -16.12 33.44 -1.64
C LYS A 476 -15.43 33.18 -0.30
N ILE A 477 -14.11 33.21 -0.30
CA ILE A 477 -13.29 33.06 0.89
C ILE A 477 -12.54 34.40 1.13
N GLU A 478 -12.71 34.94 2.30
CA GLU A 478 -12.04 36.18 2.69
C GLU A 478 -10.52 35.99 2.82
N ALA A 479 -9.77 37.07 2.69
CA ALA A 479 -8.32 37.07 2.87
C ALA A 479 -7.93 36.51 4.25
N GLY A 480 -7.00 35.56 4.27
CA GLY A 480 -6.53 34.90 5.49
C GLY A 480 -7.53 33.92 6.14
N LYS A 481 -8.60 33.55 5.42
CA LYS A 481 -9.63 32.62 5.93
C LYS A 481 -9.63 31.30 5.18
N ALA A 482 -10.26 30.31 5.78
CA ALA A 482 -10.51 29.00 5.19
C ALA A 482 -11.96 28.58 5.39
N ALA A 483 -12.43 27.62 4.62
CA ALA A 483 -13.76 27.03 4.76
C ALA A 483 -13.78 25.57 4.36
N ILE A 484 -14.63 24.81 5.01
CA ILE A 484 -15.05 23.49 4.54
C ILE A 484 -16.25 23.64 3.60
N ILE A 485 -16.22 22.97 2.48
CA ILE A 485 -17.25 22.98 1.46
C ILE A 485 -17.77 21.55 1.29
N PRO A 486 -18.88 21.18 1.92
CA PRO A 486 -19.48 19.88 1.73
C PRO A 486 -20.16 19.79 0.37
N PHE A 487 -20.20 18.58 -0.19
CA PHE A 487 -20.95 18.25 -1.40
C PHE A 487 -22.04 17.23 -1.09
N THR A 488 -23.25 17.56 -1.48
CA THR A 488 -24.41 16.69 -1.28
C THR A 488 -24.45 15.56 -2.31
N SER A 489 -25.26 14.55 -2.06
CA SER A 489 -25.45 13.44 -3.00
C SER A 489 -26.13 13.86 -4.32
N SER A 490 -26.81 14.99 -4.36
CA SER A 490 -27.42 15.57 -5.56
C SER A 490 -26.41 16.31 -6.44
N GLU A 491 -25.29 16.77 -5.88
CA GLU A 491 -24.20 17.40 -6.63
C GLU A 491 -23.36 16.32 -7.29
N ARG A 492 -23.59 16.06 -8.59
CA ARG A 492 -23.01 14.94 -9.32
C ARG A 492 -22.08 15.42 -10.42
N GLY A 493 -21.07 14.62 -10.73
CA GLY A 493 -20.12 14.78 -11.82
C GLY A 493 -19.12 13.65 -11.79
N GLU A 494 -18.49 13.36 -12.90
CA GLU A 494 -17.33 12.44 -12.95
C GLU A 494 -16.10 13.14 -12.39
N TRP A 495 -15.88 14.40 -12.80
CA TRP A 495 -14.74 15.21 -12.43
C TRP A 495 -15.17 16.57 -11.92
N ILE A 496 -14.35 17.16 -11.04
CA ILE A 496 -14.48 18.52 -10.54
C ILE A 496 -13.20 19.29 -10.79
N ARG A 497 -13.32 20.59 -11.12
CA ARG A 497 -12.20 21.51 -11.19
C ARG A 497 -12.53 22.82 -10.51
N VAL A 498 -11.51 23.61 -10.21
CA VAL A 498 -11.65 24.85 -9.48
C VAL A 498 -10.96 25.98 -10.25
N THR A 499 -11.62 27.13 -10.36
CA THR A 499 -11.05 28.34 -10.94
C THR A 499 -11.10 29.47 -9.91
N VAL A 500 -10.07 30.33 -9.83
CA VAL A 500 -10.03 31.48 -8.93
C VAL A 500 -10.17 32.79 -9.72
N ASP A 501 -10.95 33.77 -9.17
CA ASP A 501 -11.17 35.06 -9.83
C ASP A 501 -9.99 36.04 -9.64
N LYS A 502 -9.15 35.82 -8.62
CA LYS A 502 -8.00 36.69 -8.27
C LYS A 502 -6.79 35.86 -7.90
N PRO A 503 -5.58 36.45 -8.01
CA PRO A 503 -4.37 35.75 -7.59
C PRO A 503 -4.39 35.54 -6.07
N THR A 504 -3.98 34.33 -5.65
CA THR A 504 -3.98 33.94 -4.24
C THR A 504 -2.88 32.91 -3.97
N TYR A 505 -2.49 32.80 -2.69
CA TYR A 505 -1.77 31.66 -2.17
C TYR A 505 -2.77 30.75 -1.47
N THR A 506 -2.94 29.52 -1.95
CA THR A 506 -4.09 28.69 -1.57
C THR A 506 -3.78 27.22 -1.44
N THR A 507 -4.59 26.54 -0.61
CA THR A 507 -4.78 25.10 -0.61
C THR A 507 -6.23 24.79 -0.98
N VAL A 508 -6.43 23.86 -1.90
CA VAL A 508 -7.73 23.28 -2.25
C VAL A 508 -7.58 21.77 -2.22
N SER A 509 -8.08 21.17 -1.13
CA SER A 509 -7.94 19.73 -0.82
C SER A 509 -9.28 19.07 -0.69
N PHE A 510 -9.46 17.94 -1.37
CA PHE A 510 -10.66 17.11 -1.34
C PHE A 510 -10.46 15.93 -0.40
N ASN A 511 -11.50 15.65 0.41
CA ASN A 511 -11.54 14.55 1.35
C ASN A 511 -12.81 13.74 1.13
N TYR A 512 -12.65 12.46 0.83
CA TYR A 512 -13.73 11.58 0.41
C TYR A 512 -13.75 10.30 1.23
N ALA A 513 -14.96 9.76 1.46
CA ALA A 513 -15.12 8.50 2.15
C ALA A 513 -16.31 7.70 1.60
N THR A 514 -16.23 6.39 1.69
CA THR A 514 -17.36 5.48 1.67
C THR A 514 -17.81 5.21 3.10
N PRO A 515 -19.07 4.77 3.35
CA PRO A 515 -19.51 4.40 4.69
C PRO A 515 -18.66 3.26 5.26
N ASP A 516 -18.25 3.40 6.52
CA ASP A 516 -17.64 2.28 7.25
C ASP A 516 -18.74 1.42 7.89
N ASN A 517 -19.09 0.33 7.23
CA ASN A 517 -20.14 -0.59 7.67
C ASN A 517 -19.62 -1.69 8.59
N ARG A 518 -18.35 -1.66 8.97
CA ARG A 518 -17.77 -2.66 9.88
C ARG A 518 -18.40 -2.53 11.28
N THR A 519 -18.47 -3.66 11.98
CA THR A 519 -18.85 -3.68 13.41
C THR A 519 -17.67 -3.21 14.26
N THR A 520 -17.90 -2.98 15.55
CA THR A 520 -16.84 -2.70 16.53
C THR A 520 -16.24 -3.97 17.15
N GLY A 521 -16.71 -5.16 16.76
CA GLY A 521 -16.23 -6.44 17.26
C GLY A 521 -15.36 -7.17 16.25
N ALA A 522 -14.36 -7.90 16.76
CA ALA A 522 -13.49 -8.73 15.95
C ALA A 522 -14.22 -9.96 15.38
N ASP A 523 -13.89 -10.35 14.16
CA ASP A 523 -14.35 -11.57 13.52
C ASP A 523 -13.85 -12.83 14.27
N ASN A 524 -14.55 -13.94 14.11
CA ASN A 524 -14.20 -15.22 14.73
C ASN A 524 -12.82 -15.76 14.31
N MET A 525 -12.25 -15.33 13.20
CA MET A 525 -10.91 -15.71 12.81
C MET A 525 -9.84 -15.28 13.82
N PHE A 526 -10.14 -14.30 14.67
CA PHE A 526 -9.28 -13.86 15.77
C PHE A 526 -9.56 -14.58 17.11
N ALA A 527 -10.50 -15.54 17.13
CA ALA A 527 -10.74 -16.34 18.32
C ALA A 527 -9.46 -17.07 18.73
N GLY A 528 -9.14 -17.04 20.02
CA GLY A 528 -7.87 -17.55 20.56
C GLY A 528 -6.82 -16.49 20.81
N LEU A 529 -6.91 -15.29 20.19
CA LEU A 529 -6.15 -14.15 20.68
C LEU A 529 -6.66 -13.72 22.05
N THR A 530 -5.77 -13.55 23.00
CA THR A 530 -6.10 -13.24 24.39
C THR A 530 -6.79 -11.90 24.53
N LYS A 531 -7.92 -11.81 25.19
CA LYS A 531 -8.55 -10.53 25.52
C LYS A 531 -7.72 -9.74 26.51
N VAL A 532 -7.57 -8.43 26.31
CA VAL A 532 -6.91 -7.53 27.25
C VAL A 532 -7.61 -7.61 28.63
N GLY A 533 -6.85 -7.55 29.70
CA GLY A 533 -7.36 -7.74 31.08
C GLY A 533 -7.38 -9.19 31.55
N LYS A 534 -7.17 -10.19 30.70
CA LYS A 534 -6.96 -11.57 31.14
C LYS A 534 -5.56 -11.76 31.72
N SER A 535 -5.47 -12.57 32.75
CA SER A 535 -4.23 -12.82 33.50
C SER A 535 -3.29 -13.80 32.77
N ASN A 536 -3.83 -14.71 31.98
CA ASN A 536 -3.07 -15.80 31.36
C ASN A 536 -3.00 -15.60 29.84
N SER A 537 -1.81 -15.74 29.26
CA SER A 537 -1.58 -15.61 27.82
C SER A 537 -0.27 -16.31 27.43
N MET A 538 -0.27 -16.99 26.29
CA MET A 538 0.95 -17.42 25.62
C MET A 538 1.42 -16.32 24.68
N GLY A 539 2.59 -15.76 24.96
CA GLY A 539 3.21 -14.70 24.19
C GLY A 539 4.56 -15.12 23.65
N GLY A 540 5.33 -14.15 23.24
CA GLY A 540 6.72 -14.35 22.83
C GLY A 540 7.18 -13.32 21.84
N LEU A 541 8.49 -13.33 21.55
CA LEU A 541 9.15 -12.46 20.59
C LEU A 541 9.37 -13.21 19.27
N LEU A 542 9.07 -12.55 18.14
CA LEU A 542 9.10 -13.11 16.80
C LEU A 542 10.30 -12.58 16.01
N TYR A 543 10.97 -13.46 15.25
CA TYR A 543 12.06 -13.10 14.37
C TYR A 543 12.12 -13.98 13.12
N GLY A 544 12.09 -13.39 11.91
CA GLY A 544 12.39 -14.10 10.66
C GLY A 544 13.90 -14.40 10.58
N LEU A 545 14.26 -15.69 10.55
CA LEU A 545 15.63 -16.14 10.62
C LEU A 545 16.39 -15.95 9.29
N GLY A 546 17.64 -15.51 9.37
CA GLY A 546 18.55 -15.38 8.24
C GLY A 546 19.32 -16.65 7.88
N LYS A 547 20.39 -16.49 7.09
CA LYS A 547 21.33 -17.56 6.70
C LYS A 547 20.65 -18.74 6.01
N ASN A 548 19.67 -18.47 5.14
CA ASN A 548 18.87 -19.45 4.42
C ASN A 548 18.10 -20.47 5.30
N ARG A 549 17.90 -20.18 6.58
CA ARG A 549 17.11 -21.04 7.48
C ARG A 549 15.62 -21.04 7.12
N ARG A 550 15.15 -19.96 6.48
CA ARG A 550 13.78 -19.82 5.95
C ARG A 550 12.70 -20.21 6.94
N ALA A 551 12.92 -19.88 8.21
CA ALA A 551 12.06 -20.20 9.34
C ALA A 551 11.75 -18.94 10.17
N LEU A 552 10.65 -18.98 10.91
CA LEU A 552 10.32 -18.00 11.93
C LEU A 552 10.79 -18.52 13.29
N GLY A 553 11.60 -17.74 13.99
CA GLY A 553 11.96 -17.97 15.39
C GLY A 553 10.93 -17.35 16.31
N LEU A 554 10.53 -18.10 17.33
CA LEU A 554 9.66 -17.65 18.44
C LEU A 554 10.34 -17.93 19.78
N LEU A 555 10.72 -16.88 20.48
CA LEU A 555 11.10 -16.99 21.88
C LEU A 555 9.83 -16.90 22.73
N ALA A 556 9.24 -18.06 23.01
CA ALA A 556 7.94 -18.17 23.64
C ALA A 556 7.97 -17.88 25.13
N ASN A 557 6.92 -17.27 25.64
CA ASN A 557 6.67 -17.07 27.05
C ASN A 557 5.21 -17.31 27.41
N THR A 558 4.96 -17.48 28.70
CA THR A 558 3.61 -17.54 29.26
C THR A 558 3.49 -16.46 30.34
N THR A 559 2.43 -15.70 30.29
CA THR A 559 2.04 -14.80 31.37
C THR A 559 1.03 -15.51 32.23
N THR A 560 1.27 -15.55 33.55
CA THR A 560 0.33 -16.10 34.54
C THR A 560 0.28 -15.12 35.72
N ALA A 561 -0.93 -14.61 36.01
CA ALA A 561 -1.15 -13.65 37.12
C ALA A 561 -0.17 -12.46 37.10
N GLY A 562 0.19 -11.96 35.91
CA GLY A 562 1.10 -10.83 35.77
C GLY A 562 2.60 -11.17 35.73
N SER A 563 2.99 -12.41 36.02
CA SER A 563 4.36 -12.87 35.88
C SER A 563 4.59 -13.44 34.47
N VAL A 564 5.64 -12.97 33.81
CA VAL A 564 6.08 -13.47 32.49
C VAL A 564 7.20 -14.48 32.69
N VAL A 565 7.01 -15.70 32.17
CA VAL A 565 7.98 -16.80 32.25
C VAL A 565 8.28 -17.31 30.86
N GLU A 566 9.55 -17.31 30.44
CA GLU A 566 9.99 -17.90 29.19
C GLU A 566 9.77 -19.42 29.21
N THR A 567 9.18 -19.96 28.15
CA THR A 567 8.84 -21.39 28.04
C THR A 567 9.76 -22.14 27.08
N GLY A 568 10.49 -21.44 26.24
CA GLY A 568 11.50 -21.99 25.33
C GLY A 568 11.56 -21.32 23.98
N TYR A 569 12.47 -21.81 23.15
CA TYR A 569 12.65 -21.35 21.79
C TYR A 569 12.04 -22.35 20.80
N TYR A 570 11.34 -21.82 19.80
CA TYR A 570 10.64 -22.59 18.77
C TYR A 570 10.96 -22.04 17.39
N GLU A 571 10.93 -22.92 16.39
CA GLU A 571 11.02 -22.56 14.98
C GLU A 571 9.81 -23.07 14.21
N MET A 572 9.38 -22.27 13.23
CA MET A 572 8.29 -22.62 12.32
C MET A 572 8.74 -22.48 10.86
N GLY A 573 8.62 -23.55 10.08
CA GLY A 573 8.87 -23.56 8.64
C GLY A 573 7.60 -23.46 7.79
N ASP A 574 7.68 -23.93 6.56
CA ASP A 574 6.60 -23.90 5.57
C ASP A 574 5.42 -24.84 5.91
N LYS A 575 5.62 -25.82 6.77
CA LYS A 575 4.58 -26.73 7.24
C LYS A 575 3.75 -26.17 8.39
N LEU A 576 4.08 -24.94 8.85
CA LEU A 576 3.40 -24.26 9.94
C LEU A 576 3.38 -25.06 11.25
N GLU A 577 4.43 -25.82 11.52
CA GLU A 577 4.61 -26.56 12.77
C GLU A 577 5.58 -25.80 13.69
N LEU A 578 5.16 -25.46 14.90
CA LEU A 578 6.02 -24.90 15.94
C LEU A 578 6.82 -26.00 16.62
N ILE A 579 8.09 -26.11 16.25
CA ILE A 579 9.01 -27.14 16.74
C ILE A 579 9.97 -26.54 17.77
N ARG A 580 9.97 -27.09 18.99
CA ARG A 580 10.92 -26.67 20.02
C ARG A 580 12.36 -26.97 19.57
N LYS A 581 13.25 -26.00 19.79
CA LYS A 581 14.68 -26.09 19.48
C LYS A 581 15.51 -25.82 20.74
N ASP A 582 16.66 -26.43 20.79
CA ASP A 582 17.71 -26.14 21.79
C ASP A 582 18.82 -25.36 21.08
N ASP A 583 18.59 -24.06 20.91
CA ASP A 583 19.48 -23.11 20.23
C ASP A 583 19.62 -21.86 21.10
N THR A 584 20.62 -21.90 22.00
CA THR A 584 20.88 -20.81 22.97
C THR A 584 21.35 -19.55 22.24
N GLU A 585 22.15 -19.66 21.20
CA GLU A 585 22.68 -18.50 20.45
C GLU A 585 21.54 -17.70 19.82
N THR A 586 20.63 -18.38 19.11
CA THR A 586 19.47 -17.72 18.47
C THR A 586 18.49 -17.17 19.52
N SER A 587 18.23 -17.90 20.60
CA SER A 587 17.32 -17.44 21.63
C SER A 587 17.85 -16.20 22.38
N ASP A 588 19.16 -16.15 22.65
CA ASP A 588 19.82 -14.98 23.25
C ASP A 588 19.82 -13.77 22.29
N PHE A 589 20.03 -14.02 21.01
CA PHE A 589 19.92 -12.99 19.99
C PHE A 589 18.51 -12.39 19.93
N ILE A 590 17.46 -13.22 19.90
CA ILE A 590 16.07 -12.75 19.89
C ILE A 590 15.77 -11.97 21.18
N ARG A 591 16.14 -12.50 22.34
CA ARG A 591 15.92 -11.86 23.64
C ARG A 591 16.54 -10.47 23.71
N THR A 592 17.71 -10.29 23.08
CA THR A 592 18.47 -9.04 23.13
C THR A 592 18.02 -8.08 22.05
N LYS A 593 17.91 -8.55 20.78
CA LYS A 593 17.70 -7.70 19.60
C LYS A 593 16.23 -7.44 19.26
N PHE A 594 15.32 -8.24 19.81
CA PHE A 594 13.88 -8.09 19.59
C PHE A 594 13.10 -7.79 20.88
N ALA A 595 13.79 -7.42 21.94
CA ALA A 595 13.15 -6.89 23.15
C ALA A 595 12.16 -5.77 22.78
N ILE A 596 11.02 -5.74 23.45
CA ILE A 596 10.04 -4.68 23.26
C ILE A 596 10.59 -3.40 23.91
N PRO A 597 10.74 -2.29 23.19
CA PRO A 597 11.30 -1.07 23.75
C PRO A 597 10.35 -0.43 24.76
N GLN A 598 10.92 0.17 25.78
CA GLN A 598 10.16 0.92 26.79
C GLN A 598 9.99 2.38 26.38
N GLN A 599 8.96 3.03 26.91
CA GLN A 599 8.74 4.46 26.78
C GLN A 599 8.64 4.97 25.33
N VAL A 600 8.17 4.12 24.42
CA VAL A 600 7.91 4.49 23.02
C VAL A 600 6.82 5.56 22.93
N VAL A 601 5.82 5.46 23.81
CA VAL A 601 4.70 6.40 23.92
C VAL A 601 4.51 6.80 25.39
N THR A 602 3.89 7.95 25.61
CA THR A 602 3.43 8.37 26.92
C THR A 602 1.91 8.34 26.97
N ILE A 603 1.33 7.54 27.85
CA ILE A 603 -0.11 7.46 28.03
C ILE A 603 -0.49 8.28 29.26
N ASP A 604 -1.07 9.45 29.05
CA ASP A 604 -1.61 10.31 30.11
C ASP A 604 -3.14 10.13 30.27
N ASN A 605 -3.79 10.94 31.07
CA ASN A 605 -5.24 10.88 31.28
C ASN A 605 -6.06 11.47 30.13
N SER A 606 -5.41 12.12 29.17
CA SER A 606 -6.07 12.76 28.02
C SER A 606 -5.91 11.95 26.73
N SER A 607 -4.73 11.38 26.47
CA SER A 607 -4.44 10.69 25.20
C SER A 607 -3.12 9.95 25.21
N VAL A 608 -2.77 9.34 24.09
CA VAL A 608 -1.42 8.79 23.84
C VAL A 608 -0.58 9.89 23.20
N LEU A 609 0.52 10.27 23.82
CA LEU A 609 1.49 11.22 23.28
C LEU A 609 2.64 10.46 22.63
N ILE A 610 2.95 10.83 21.40
CA ILE A 610 4.13 10.43 20.65
C ILE A 610 5.01 11.65 20.43
N VAL A 611 6.31 11.50 20.65
CA VAL A 611 7.32 12.44 20.20
C VAL A 611 8.15 11.73 19.14
N ASP A 612 8.04 12.17 17.89
CA ASP A 612 8.76 11.54 16.78
C ASP A 612 10.26 11.86 16.79
N ASP A 613 10.99 11.32 15.83
CA ASP A 613 12.44 11.45 15.77
C ASP A 613 12.92 12.87 15.48
N ASP A 614 12.04 13.69 14.88
CA ASP A 614 12.26 15.13 14.65
C ASP A 614 11.84 16.00 15.84
N GLY A 615 11.29 15.41 16.90
CA GLY A 615 10.79 16.11 18.09
C GLY A 615 9.38 16.69 17.92
N ARG A 616 8.69 16.38 16.81
CA ARG A 616 7.29 16.79 16.60
C ARG A 616 6.39 15.95 17.53
N ARG A 617 5.33 16.58 18.00
CA ARG A 617 4.43 15.98 18.98
C ARG A 617 3.09 15.64 18.34
N TRP A 618 2.61 14.43 18.61
CA TRP A 618 1.36 13.90 18.04
C TRP A 618 0.56 13.23 19.14
N ARG A 619 -0.77 13.33 19.10
CA ARG A 619 -1.63 12.67 20.06
C ARG A 619 -2.63 11.75 19.38
N LEU A 620 -2.77 10.52 19.92
CA LEU A 620 -3.70 9.51 19.44
C LEU A 620 -4.75 9.19 20.52
N PRO A 621 -5.93 8.68 20.12
CA PRO A 621 -6.98 8.28 21.04
C PRO A 621 -6.56 7.18 22.02
N LEU A 622 -7.18 7.20 23.19
CA LEU A 622 -7.17 6.12 24.15
C LEU A 622 -8.20 5.06 23.75
N GLY A 623 -7.89 3.80 24.04
CA GLY A 623 -8.81 2.69 23.99
C GLY A 623 -9.12 2.16 25.39
N ASN A 624 -9.14 0.82 25.56
CA ASN A 624 -9.38 0.19 26.84
C ASN A 624 -8.23 0.45 27.82
N GLU A 625 -8.53 0.92 29.03
CA GLU A 625 -7.53 1.26 30.05
C GLU A 625 -6.65 0.07 30.47
N ALA A 626 -7.12 -1.16 30.28
CA ALA A 626 -6.33 -2.36 30.59
C ALA A 626 -5.07 -2.52 29.69
N PHE A 627 -4.96 -1.77 28.61
CA PHE A 627 -3.74 -1.73 27.79
C PHE A 627 -2.61 -0.93 28.44
N LYS A 628 -2.94 0.11 29.22
CA LYS A 628 -1.93 1.01 29.78
C LYS A 628 -0.86 0.30 30.59
N PRO A 629 -1.18 -0.53 31.64
CA PRO A 629 -0.15 -1.21 32.40
C PRO A 629 0.70 -2.19 31.58
N LEU A 630 0.14 -2.79 30.54
CA LEU A 630 0.89 -3.68 29.64
C LEU A 630 1.86 -2.89 28.76
N THR A 631 1.45 -1.72 28.28
CA THR A 631 2.29 -0.80 27.49
C THR A 631 3.42 -0.23 28.36
N ASP A 632 3.11 0.25 29.56
CA ASP A 632 4.09 0.80 30.50
C ASP A 632 5.18 -0.23 30.91
N GLN A 633 4.84 -1.52 30.90
CA GLN A 633 5.74 -2.63 31.18
C GLN A 633 6.44 -3.21 29.94
N ALA A 634 6.27 -2.62 28.76
CA ALA A 634 6.79 -3.11 27.49
C ALA A 634 6.41 -4.58 27.17
N LEU A 635 5.17 -4.95 27.45
CA LEU A 635 4.63 -6.27 27.15
C LEU A 635 3.89 -6.33 25.82
N LEU A 636 3.75 -5.19 25.13
CA LEU A 636 3.08 -5.06 23.85
C LEU A 636 4.00 -4.34 22.86
N ARG A 637 4.21 -4.92 21.69
CA ARG A 637 4.94 -4.29 20.60
C ARG A 637 4.13 -3.11 20.06
N ILE A 638 4.72 -1.93 20.06
CA ILE A 638 4.06 -0.71 19.56
C ILE A 638 4.26 -0.55 18.06
N CYS A 639 5.48 -0.71 17.55
CA CYS A 639 5.79 -0.44 16.15
C CYS A 639 6.67 -1.53 15.56
N ARG A 640 6.32 -1.98 14.34
CA ARG A 640 7.13 -2.92 13.58
C ARG A 640 6.77 -2.83 12.11
N GLU A 641 7.78 -2.95 11.23
CA GLU A 641 7.54 -3.19 9.82
C GLU A 641 7.01 -4.60 9.59
N VAL A 642 5.96 -4.71 8.79
CA VAL A 642 5.30 -5.98 8.45
C VAL A 642 5.08 -6.14 6.95
N ALA A 643 5.29 -5.08 6.18
CA ALA A 643 5.44 -5.08 4.75
C ALA A 643 6.48 -4.01 4.41
N THR A 644 7.22 -4.17 3.34
CA THR A 644 8.29 -3.26 2.94
C THR A 644 7.81 -1.80 2.93
N GLU A 645 8.56 -0.93 3.60
CA GLU A 645 8.29 0.51 3.73
C GLU A 645 6.99 0.88 4.47
N ARG A 646 6.34 -0.09 5.10
CA ARG A 646 5.13 0.13 5.88
C ARG A 646 5.28 -0.37 7.31
N ASP A 647 5.19 0.53 8.27
CA ASP A 647 5.10 0.18 9.67
C ASP A 647 3.65 -0.07 10.09
N LEU A 648 3.48 -1.08 10.90
CA LEU A 648 2.27 -1.31 11.66
C LEU A 648 2.51 -0.81 13.08
N PHE A 649 1.64 0.11 13.53
CA PHE A 649 1.70 0.70 14.85
C PHE A 649 0.47 0.27 15.65
N ASN A 650 0.67 -0.37 16.80
CA ASN A 650 -0.42 -0.86 17.65
C ASN A 650 -0.34 -0.22 19.04
N CYS A 651 -1.28 0.63 19.36
CA CYS A 651 -1.31 1.29 20.66
C CYS A 651 -2.73 1.42 21.20
N MET A 652 -2.90 1.16 22.49
CA MET A 652 -4.19 1.24 23.20
C MET A 652 -5.33 0.47 22.50
N GLY A 653 -4.98 -0.64 21.80
CA GLY A 653 -5.93 -1.49 21.12
C GLY A 653 -6.39 -0.94 19.76
N THR A 654 -5.62 -0.08 19.14
CA THR A 654 -5.84 0.35 17.76
C THR A 654 -4.60 0.09 16.92
N PHE A 655 -4.79 -0.60 15.80
CA PHE A 655 -3.78 -0.71 14.75
C PHE A 655 -3.85 0.51 13.84
N TYR A 656 -2.68 1.03 13.54
CA TYR A 656 -2.50 2.15 12.60
C TYR A 656 -1.51 1.74 11.51
N GLU A 657 -1.76 2.21 10.30
CA GLU A 657 -0.77 2.27 9.25
C GLU A 657 0.11 3.50 9.47
N LEU A 658 1.40 3.30 9.53
CA LEU A 658 2.39 4.35 9.74
C LEU A 658 3.34 4.40 8.55
N PRO A 659 3.21 5.43 7.69
CA PRO A 659 4.08 5.61 6.53
C PRO A 659 5.55 5.77 6.91
N ALA A 660 6.44 5.56 5.95
CA ALA A 660 7.87 5.79 6.08
C ALA A 660 8.19 7.27 6.42
N GLU A 661 9.39 7.53 6.93
CA GLU A 661 9.80 8.89 7.31
C GLU A 661 9.81 9.86 6.12
N ASN A 662 10.25 9.40 4.95
CA ASN A 662 10.26 10.20 3.72
C ASN A 662 8.86 10.42 3.12
N ALA A 663 7.85 9.80 3.68
CA ALA A 663 6.42 10.01 3.39
C ALA A 663 5.69 10.65 4.59
N ASP A 664 6.37 11.50 5.36
CA ASP A 664 5.90 12.29 6.50
C ASP A 664 5.54 11.50 7.78
N GLY A 665 5.69 10.20 7.80
CA GLY A 665 5.60 9.39 9.00
C GLY A 665 4.32 9.61 9.82
N TYR A 666 4.46 10.03 11.08
CA TYR A 666 3.33 10.22 12.00
C TYR A 666 2.33 11.28 11.53
N ALA A 667 2.73 12.28 10.75
CA ALA A 667 1.81 13.26 10.20
C ALA A 667 0.75 12.63 9.29
N LYS A 668 1.05 11.47 8.70
CA LYS A 668 0.20 10.70 7.77
C LYS A 668 -0.34 9.38 8.36
N ILE A 669 -0.14 9.15 9.66
CA ILE A 669 -0.68 7.96 10.34
C ILE A 669 -2.20 7.87 10.16
N ARG A 670 -2.73 6.64 9.95
CA ARG A 670 -4.18 6.41 9.92
C ARG A 670 -4.58 5.17 10.70
N PRO A 671 -5.72 5.18 11.42
CA PRO A 671 -6.22 4.00 12.09
C PRO A 671 -6.79 2.99 11.08
N ILE A 672 -6.50 1.71 11.30
CA ILE A 672 -7.02 0.59 10.50
C ILE A 672 -8.23 -0.02 11.21
N SER A 673 -8.07 -0.39 12.47
CA SER A 673 -9.07 -1.11 13.27
C SER A 673 -8.79 -0.97 14.76
N SER A 674 -9.85 -1.02 15.58
CA SER A 674 -9.74 -1.09 17.03
C SER A 674 -10.15 -2.46 17.56
N HIS A 675 -9.48 -2.90 18.65
CA HIS A 675 -9.67 -4.22 19.23
C HIS A 675 -9.45 -4.22 20.76
N ASN A 676 -9.87 -5.31 21.43
CA ASN A 676 -9.60 -5.57 22.85
C ASN A 676 -8.74 -6.83 23.04
N LEU A 677 -7.77 -7.05 22.14
CA LEU A 677 -6.91 -8.23 22.13
C LEU A 677 -5.50 -7.86 22.61
N ARG A 678 -4.95 -8.69 23.50
CA ARG A 678 -3.59 -8.57 24.01
C ARG A 678 -2.61 -9.18 23.01
N ILE A 679 -2.15 -8.39 22.05
CA ILE A 679 -1.15 -8.81 21.05
C ILE A 679 0.24 -8.43 21.60
N ASN A 680 1.05 -9.43 21.96
CA ASN A 680 2.36 -9.19 22.55
C ASN A 680 3.40 -8.76 21.52
N ASP A 681 3.51 -9.50 20.43
CA ASP A 681 4.40 -9.20 19.29
C ASP A 681 3.73 -9.61 18.00
N TYR A 682 4.16 -9.02 16.88
CA TYR A 682 3.70 -9.36 15.54
C TYR A 682 4.83 -9.21 14.54
N ALA A 683 4.80 -10.01 13.47
CA ALA A 683 5.82 -10.00 12.43
C ALA A 683 5.24 -10.49 11.10
N SER A 684 5.86 -10.11 9.99
CA SER A 684 5.64 -10.75 8.70
C SER A 684 6.47 -12.02 8.57
N TYR A 685 5.87 -13.06 8.01
CA TYR A 685 6.57 -14.32 7.70
C TYR A 685 5.86 -15.07 6.58
N ARG A 686 6.56 -15.34 5.48
CA ARG A 686 6.05 -16.06 4.30
C ARG A 686 4.74 -15.47 3.74
N GLY A 687 4.61 -14.13 3.73
CA GLY A 687 3.40 -13.45 3.29
C GLY A 687 2.29 -13.35 4.33
N MET A 688 2.47 -13.96 5.49
CA MET A 688 1.52 -13.93 6.58
C MET A 688 1.88 -12.88 7.63
N LEU A 689 0.87 -12.26 8.23
CA LEU A 689 0.98 -11.56 9.51
C LEU A 689 0.87 -12.62 10.62
N ILE A 690 1.90 -12.71 11.46
CA ILE A 690 1.95 -13.58 12.62
C ILE A 690 1.79 -12.75 13.89
N MET A 691 0.96 -13.19 14.83
CA MET A 691 0.74 -12.51 16.10
C MET A 691 0.90 -13.48 17.27
N THR A 692 1.45 -12.99 18.37
CA THR A 692 1.52 -13.70 19.67
C THR A 692 0.56 -13.08 20.68
N GLY A 693 0.23 -13.80 21.72
CA GLY A 693 -0.75 -13.41 22.73
C GLY A 693 -1.99 -14.31 22.65
N ILE A 694 -1.80 -15.61 22.89
CA ILE A 694 -2.79 -16.64 22.65
C ILE A 694 -3.34 -17.23 23.96
N THR A 695 -4.65 -17.47 24.00
CA THR A 695 -5.32 -18.34 24.97
C THR A 695 -5.82 -19.57 24.19
N PRO A 696 -5.07 -20.68 24.16
CA PRO A 696 -5.33 -21.80 23.26
C PRO A 696 -6.73 -22.41 23.39
N GLU A 697 -7.29 -22.44 24.59
CA GLU A 697 -8.60 -23.00 24.87
C GLU A 697 -9.72 -22.22 24.14
N GLU A 698 -9.52 -20.93 23.90
CA GLU A 698 -10.48 -20.07 23.19
C GLU A 698 -10.38 -20.17 21.67
N GLY A 699 -9.26 -20.71 21.15
CA GLY A 699 -9.00 -20.87 19.71
C GLY A 699 -8.84 -22.31 19.26
N LYS A 700 -9.35 -23.29 20.01
CA LYS A 700 -9.07 -24.72 19.79
C LYS A 700 -9.40 -25.20 18.36
N ASP A 701 -10.47 -24.69 17.77
CA ASP A 701 -10.94 -25.09 16.44
C ASP A 701 -10.68 -23.99 15.37
N ASN A 702 -9.89 -22.98 15.71
CA ASN A 702 -9.57 -21.90 14.79
C ASN A 702 -8.35 -22.28 13.93
N PRO A 703 -8.49 -22.39 12.60
CA PRO A 703 -7.39 -22.76 11.71
C PRO A 703 -6.26 -21.71 11.67
N HIS A 704 -6.51 -20.51 12.17
CA HIS A 704 -5.51 -19.44 12.29
C HIS A 704 -4.61 -19.62 13.53
N ILE A 705 -4.96 -20.51 14.48
CA ILE A 705 -4.16 -20.78 15.68
C ILE A 705 -3.27 -21.98 15.47
N ILE A 706 -1.97 -21.77 15.58
CA ILE A 706 -0.94 -22.79 15.48
C ILE A 706 -0.35 -23.00 16.88
N ILE A 707 -0.42 -24.23 17.38
CA ILE A 707 0.02 -24.60 18.72
C ILE A 707 1.14 -25.63 18.62
N SER A 708 2.21 -25.47 19.40
CA SER A 708 3.32 -26.44 19.47
C SER A 708 2.86 -27.80 20.02
N ASN A 709 3.56 -28.88 19.63
CA ASN A 709 3.22 -30.25 20.09
C ASN A 709 3.27 -30.39 21.61
N ASP A 710 4.16 -29.68 22.28
CA ASP A 710 4.29 -29.67 23.75
C ASP A 710 3.31 -28.69 24.44
N LYS A 711 2.47 -27.98 23.66
CA LYS A 711 1.44 -27.02 24.11
C LYS A 711 2.00 -25.87 24.95
N LYS A 712 3.25 -25.46 24.72
CA LYS A 712 3.92 -24.40 25.48
C LYS A 712 4.15 -23.13 24.64
N ALA A 713 3.86 -23.17 23.34
CA ALA A 713 3.93 -22.04 22.43
C ALA A 713 2.73 -22.06 21.49
N ALA A 714 2.23 -20.88 21.16
CA ALA A 714 1.14 -20.71 20.20
C ALA A 714 1.24 -19.34 19.49
N ILE A 715 0.75 -19.31 18.24
CA ILE A 715 0.65 -18.10 17.44
C ILE A 715 -0.69 -18.07 16.70
N TRP A 716 -1.08 -16.88 16.27
CA TRP A 716 -2.10 -16.64 15.24
C TRP A 716 -1.42 -16.31 13.93
N ALA A 717 -1.95 -16.79 12.81
CA ALA A 717 -1.48 -16.51 11.46
C ALA A 717 -2.63 -16.08 10.54
N GLY A 718 -2.44 -15.04 9.75
CA GLY A 718 -3.37 -14.53 8.76
C GLY A 718 -2.62 -13.65 7.75
N VAL A 719 -3.31 -12.75 7.04
CA VAL A 719 -2.68 -11.70 6.23
C VAL A 719 -2.88 -10.34 6.87
N ILE A 720 -2.06 -9.35 6.51
CA ILE A 720 -2.19 -7.99 7.06
C ILE A 720 -3.58 -7.41 6.79
N ASP A 721 -4.17 -7.71 5.65
CA ASP A 721 -5.52 -7.26 5.29
C ASP A 721 -6.65 -7.92 6.10
N ASP A 722 -6.39 -8.98 6.84
CA ASP A 722 -7.35 -9.49 7.82
C ASP A 722 -7.59 -8.52 8.98
N LEU A 723 -6.65 -7.59 9.24
CA LEU A 723 -6.82 -6.56 10.28
C LEU A 723 -8.09 -5.72 10.08
N TRP A 724 -8.57 -5.56 8.86
CA TRP A 724 -9.85 -4.89 8.61
C TRP A 724 -11.04 -5.55 9.33
N LYS A 725 -10.94 -6.84 9.62
CA LYS A 725 -11.98 -7.63 10.31
C LYS A 725 -11.90 -7.56 11.84
N LEU A 726 -10.94 -6.84 12.42
CA LEU A 726 -10.89 -6.60 13.87
C LEU A 726 -11.97 -5.65 14.36
N GLY A 727 -12.53 -4.84 13.47
CA GLY A 727 -13.57 -3.88 13.74
C GLY A 727 -13.24 -2.48 13.26
N LYS A 728 -14.23 -1.58 13.25
CA LYS A 728 -14.00 -0.19 12.87
C LYS A 728 -13.20 0.55 13.96
N PRO A 729 -12.44 1.60 13.61
CA PRO A 729 -11.73 2.42 14.58
C PRO A 729 -12.70 3.12 15.53
N ILE A 730 -12.41 3.01 16.82
CA ILE A 730 -13.08 3.71 17.92
C ILE A 730 -12.05 4.21 18.93
N GLY A 731 -12.44 5.14 19.78
CA GLY A 731 -11.56 5.62 20.84
C GLY A 731 -12.09 6.86 21.53
N HIS A 732 -11.33 7.38 22.45
CA HIS A 732 -11.67 8.62 23.16
C HIS A 732 -10.41 9.36 23.59
N GLY A 733 -10.56 10.63 23.97
CA GLY A 733 -9.46 11.44 24.47
C GLY A 733 -9.40 12.81 23.82
N GLY A 734 -8.28 13.47 23.97
CA GLY A 734 -8.07 14.79 23.37
C GLY A 734 -6.69 15.32 23.73
N PRO A 735 -6.31 16.48 23.23
CA PRO A 735 -5.02 17.06 23.63
C PRO A 735 -5.02 17.61 25.05
N TRP A 736 -6.21 17.95 25.60
CA TRP A 736 -6.34 18.50 26.94
C TRP A 736 -7.44 17.78 27.74
N LYS A 737 -7.12 17.45 28.98
CA LYS A 737 -8.07 16.99 29.99
C LYS A 737 -7.62 17.54 31.34
N ASP A 738 -8.33 18.55 31.85
CA ASP A 738 -7.94 19.29 33.02
C ASP A 738 -6.49 19.82 32.95
N THR A 739 -6.12 20.36 31.79
CA THR A 739 -4.75 20.79 31.46
C THR A 739 -4.61 22.30 31.63
N GLU A 740 -3.56 22.75 32.32
CA GLU A 740 -3.20 24.17 32.35
C GLU A 740 -2.72 24.61 30.96
N VAL A 741 -3.42 25.59 30.38
CA VAL A 741 -3.16 26.07 29.02
C VAL A 741 -2.91 27.56 29.01
N LYS A 742 -2.11 28.03 28.07
CA LYS A 742 -1.76 29.44 27.87
C LYS A 742 -2.57 30.05 26.74
N SER A 743 -2.93 31.31 26.94
CA SER A 743 -3.67 32.10 25.94
C SER A 743 -2.95 32.13 24.61
N GLY A 744 -3.65 31.75 23.54
CA GLY A 744 -3.16 31.75 22.16
C GLY A 744 -2.18 30.63 21.81
N GLU A 745 -1.69 29.84 22.77
CA GLU A 745 -0.83 28.68 22.48
C GLU A 745 -1.66 27.50 21.98
N PRO A 746 -1.29 26.90 20.81
CA PRO A 746 -2.02 25.73 20.32
C PRO A 746 -1.67 24.48 21.12
N SER A 747 -2.65 23.58 21.25
CA SER A 747 -2.42 22.23 21.76
C SER A 747 -1.54 21.40 20.82
N ASP A 748 -1.04 20.26 21.31
CA ASP A 748 -0.53 19.21 20.43
C ASP A 748 -1.62 18.81 19.41
N PRO A 749 -1.27 18.47 18.15
CA PRO A 749 -2.18 17.86 17.19
C PRO A 749 -2.79 16.56 17.75
N TYR A 750 -4.09 16.41 17.65
CA TYR A 750 -4.83 15.21 18.02
C TYR A 750 -5.48 14.58 16.79
N LEU A 751 -5.34 13.26 16.59
CA LEU A 751 -5.89 12.57 15.43
C LEU A 751 -7.41 12.56 15.47
N ILE A 752 -8.07 13.15 14.46
CA ILE A 752 -9.52 13.20 14.33
C ILE A 752 -10.02 12.50 13.07
N GLY A 753 -9.15 12.29 12.09
CA GLY A 753 -9.49 11.66 10.81
C GLY A 753 -9.77 10.16 10.91
N PHE A 754 -10.57 9.64 9.95
CA PHE A 754 -10.86 8.23 9.75
C PHE A 754 -11.78 7.57 10.80
N TYR A 755 -12.42 8.34 11.68
CA TYR A 755 -13.44 7.86 12.61
C TYR A 755 -14.82 8.21 12.08
N ASP A 756 -15.81 7.31 12.28
CA ASP A 756 -17.15 7.47 11.69
C ASP A 756 -17.95 8.58 12.35
N LYS A 757 -18.00 8.57 13.70
CA LYS A 757 -18.68 9.59 14.49
C LYS A 757 -17.73 10.25 15.47
N ARG A 758 -17.82 11.57 15.57
CA ARG A 758 -16.91 12.40 16.35
C ARG A 758 -17.72 13.38 17.20
N GLU A 759 -17.67 13.21 18.53
CA GLU A 759 -18.30 14.14 19.49
C GLU A 759 -17.19 14.84 20.30
N LEU A 760 -17.21 16.17 20.32
CA LEU A 760 -16.29 17.02 21.08
C LEU A 760 -16.98 17.57 22.32
N THR A 761 -16.31 17.53 23.48
CA THR A 761 -16.69 18.20 24.71
C THR A 761 -15.62 19.22 25.08
N LEU A 762 -16.04 20.47 25.32
CA LEU A 762 -15.19 21.57 25.78
C LEU A 762 -15.64 22.03 27.16
N SER A 763 -14.69 22.26 28.08
CA SER A 763 -14.94 22.85 29.39
C SER A 763 -13.68 23.53 29.95
N HIS A 764 -13.83 24.40 30.96
CA HIS A 764 -12.74 25.11 31.63
C HIS A 764 -13.10 25.45 33.09
N ASN A 765 -12.11 25.89 33.88
CA ASN A 765 -12.32 26.31 35.26
C ASN A 765 -12.27 27.84 35.52
N SER A 766 -12.20 28.63 34.43
CA SER A 766 -12.21 30.09 34.54
C SER A 766 -13.57 30.62 35.03
N GLN A 767 -13.56 31.72 35.78
CA GLN A 767 -14.78 32.47 36.21
C GLN A 767 -15.29 33.42 35.11
N LYS A 768 -14.68 33.41 33.91
CA LYS A 768 -15.08 34.20 32.73
C LYS A 768 -15.29 33.26 31.54
N ASP A 769 -16.06 33.72 30.59
CA ASP A 769 -16.23 33.05 29.33
C ASP A 769 -14.86 32.81 28.66
N ILE A 770 -14.63 31.59 28.17
CA ILE A 770 -13.44 31.22 27.40
C ILE A 770 -13.85 30.93 25.96
N ILE A 771 -13.13 31.52 25.04
CA ILE A 771 -13.29 31.24 23.60
C ILE A 771 -12.24 30.18 23.25
N PHE A 772 -12.75 29.04 22.80
CA PHE A 772 -11.93 27.99 22.22
C PHE A 772 -11.91 28.19 20.69
N THR A 773 -10.73 28.37 20.12
CA THR A 773 -10.53 28.32 18.68
C THR A 773 -10.16 26.90 18.29
N VAL A 774 -10.91 26.32 17.38
CA VAL A 774 -10.69 24.98 16.83
C VAL A 774 -10.00 25.12 15.48
N GLU A 775 -8.82 24.58 15.36
CA GLU A 775 -8.07 24.53 14.11
C GLU A 775 -7.89 23.09 13.64
N VAL A 776 -7.91 22.89 12.33
CA VAL A 776 -7.71 21.59 11.69
C VAL A 776 -6.60 21.66 10.65
N ASP A 777 -5.91 20.54 10.46
CA ASP A 777 -5.03 20.28 9.33
C ASP A 777 -5.66 19.13 8.53
N PRO A 778 -6.31 19.42 7.39
CA PRO A 778 -7.05 18.42 6.63
C PRO A 778 -6.19 17.31 6.05
N THR A 779 -4.95 17.64 5.68
CA THR A 779 -4.06 16.75 4.94
C THR A 779 -2.87 16.22 5.75
N GLY A 780 -2.61 16.78 6.93
CA GLY A 780 -1.41 16.48 7.71
C GLY A 780 -0.13 17.10 7.16
N ASN A 781 -0.24 18.16 6.33
CA ASN A 781 0.90 18.88 5.78
C ASN A 781 1.29 20.13 6.62
N GLY A 782 0.70 20.27 7.81
CA GLY A 782 0.89 21.44 8.67
C GLY A 782 0.15 22.68 8.15
N ASP A 783 -0.87 22.53 7.32
CA ASP A 783 -1.72 23.61 6.80
C ASP A 783 -2.92 23.81 7.72
N TRP A 784 -2.68 24.48 8.87
CA TRP A 784 -3.67 24.68 9.90
C TRP A 784 -4.69 25.74 9.51
N MET A 785 -5.95 25.38 9.54
CA MET A 785 -7.09 26.23 9.19
C MET A 785 -8.03 26.38 10.39
N GLU A 786 -8.53 27.59 10.65
CA GLU A 786 -9.59 27.80 11.63
C GLU A 786 -10.89 27.14 11.13
N TYR A 787 -11.36 26.14 11.86
CA TYR A 787 -12.66 25.51 11.59
C TYR A 787 -13.82 26.33 12.17
N THR A 788 -13.71 26.65 13.47
CA THR A 788 -14.74 27.42 14.19
C THR A 788 -14.25 27.89 15.55
N THR A 789 -15.02 28.73 16.20
CA THR A 789 -14.82 29.15 17.60
C THR A 789 -16.03 28.79 18.44
N PHE A 790 -15.80 28.42 19.70
CA PHE A 790 -16.83 28.15 20.68
C PHE A 790 -16.61 28.98 21.93
N THR A 791 -17.65 29.69 22.38
CA THR A 791 -17.65 30.37 23.67
C THR A 791 -18.23 29.41 24.71
N VAL A 792 -17.44 29.09 25.74
CA VAL A 792 -17.86 28.24 26.86
C VAL A 792 -17.94 29.14 28.11
N LYS A 793 -19.06 29.06 28.81
CA LYS A 793 -19.29 29.87 30.04
C LYS A 793 -18.69 29.15 31.25
N PRO A 794 -18.45 29.89 32.36
CA PRO A 794 -18.04 29.32 33.62
C PRO A 794 -18.97 28.18 34.06
N ASP A 795 -18.40 27.09 34.55
CA ASP A 795 -19.10 25.90 35.06
C ASP A 795 -19.98 25.17 34.00
N GLU A 796 -19.91 25.56 32.72
CA GLU A 796 -20.60 24.89 31.63
C GLU A 796 -19.70 23.93 30.87
N SER A 797 -20.31 22.93 30.24
CA SER A 797 -19.68 22.02 29.30
C SER A 797 -20.42 22.12 27.96
N LEU A 798 -19.68 22.47 26.89
CA LEU A 798 -20.20 22.54 25.55
C LEU A 798 -19.96 21.25 24.81
N LYS A 799 -21.00 20.70 24.16
CA LYS A 799 -20.88 19.55 23.27
C LYS A 799 -21.07 19.95 21.82
N HIS A 800 -20.24 19.42 20.95
CA HIS A 800 -20.31 19.61 19.51
C HIS A 800 -20.19 18.28 18.78
N GLN A 801 -21.15 17.99 17.91
CA GLN A 801 -21.12 16.84 17.02
C GLN A 801 -20.61 17.29 15.65
N PHE A 802 -19.49 16.75 15.19
CA PHE A 802 -19.03 17.02 13.83
C PHE A 802 -20.00 16.42 12.82
N SER A 803 -20.21 17.12 11.71
CA SER A 803 -21.06 16.61 10.62
C SER A 803 -20.44 15.37 9.99
N GLY A 804 -21.28 14.53 9.37
CA GLY A 804 -20.82 13.34 8.67
C GLY A 804 -19.90 13.62 7.47
N ASP A 805 -19.95 14.85 6.95
CA ASP A 805 -19.12 15.30 5.82
C ASP A 805 -17.85 16.02 6.27
N PHE A 806 -17.67 16.19 7.59
CA PHE A 806 -16.45 16.74 8.13
C PHE A 806 -15.33 15.69 8.05
N GLU A 807 -14.31 15.95 7.26
CA GLU A 807 -13.10 15.16 7.20
C GLU A 807 -11.88 16.08 7.33
N ALA A 808 -11.04 15.79 8.31
CA ALA A 808 -9.74 16.40 8.52
C ALA A 808 -8.84 15.38 9.21
N ARG A 809 -7.54 15.43 9.02
CA ARG A 809 -6.62 14.46 9.64
C ARG A 809 -6.33 14.81 11.08
N TRP A 810 -5.98 16.07 11.35
CA TRP A 810 -5.58 16.55 12.68
C TRP A 810 -6.44 17.71 13.15
N ILE A 811 -6.65 17.78 14.48
CA ILE A 811 -7.33 18.89 15.17
C ILE A 811 -6.45 19.41 16.30
N ARG A 812 -6.48 20.73 16.56
CA ARG A 812 -5.88 21.35 17.73
C ARG A 812 -6.74 22.50 18.23
N PHE A 813 -6.46 22.93 19.45
CA PHE A 813 -7.25 23.94 20.16
C PHE A 813 -6.38 25.07 20.68
N LYS A 814 -6.94 26.27 20.76
CA LYS A 814 -6.40 27.44 21.45
C LYS A 814 -7.45 28.02 22.35
N THR A 815 -7.05 28.69 23.42
CA THR A 815 -7.92 29.49 24.29
C THR A 815 -7.54 30.96 24.24
N ASN A 816 -8.50 31.87 24.43
CA ASN A 816 -8.27 33.31 24.46
C ASN A 816 -7.72 33.83 25.79
N ALA A 817 -7.58 32.96 26.81
CA ALA A 817 -7.03 33.30 28.12
C ALA A 817 -6.38 32.08 28.77
N ASP A 818 -5.47 32.32 29.72
CA ASP A 818 -4.91 31.25 30.56
C ASP A 818 -6.02 30.62 31.40
N THR A 819 -6.10 29.30 31.38
CA THR A 819 -7.11 28.54 32.12
C THR A 819 -6.71 27.07 32.24
N LYS A 820 -7.42 26.34 33.10
CA LYS A 820 -7.39 24.89 33.08
C LYS A 820 -8.53 24.40 32.17
N ALA A 821 -8.17 23.78 31.02
CA ALA A 821 -9.10 23.43 29.96
C ALA A 821 -9.19 21.92 29.70
N THR A 822 -10.34 21.54 29.18
CA THR A 822 -10.59 20.19 28.61
C THR A 822 -11.11 20.36 27.19
N SER A 823 -10.47 19.63 26.25
CA SER A 823 -10.98 19.37 24.90
C SER A 823 -10.93 17.87 24.69
N PHE A 824 -12.10 17.23 24.75
CA PHE A 824 -12.20 15.77 24.79
C PHE A 824 -13.13 15.25 23.70
N LEU A 825 -12.66 14.31 22.91
CA LEU A 825 -13.39 13.71 21.82
C LEU A 825 -13.78 12.26 22.14
N ILE A 826 -14.91 11.84 21.61
CA ILE A 826 -15.38 10.44 21.61
C ILE A 826 -15.60 10.04 20.16
N PHE A 827 -15.03 8.91 19.79
CA PHE A 827 -15.16 8.29 18.47
C PHE A 827 -15.93 6.97 18.55
N SER A 828 -16.98 6.80 17.72
CA SER A 828 -17.85 5.61 17.76
C SER A 828 -18.35 5.18 16.38
#